data_2c9b43f6e43368332e54e809f011bd41
#
_entry.id   2c9b43f6e43368332e54e809f011bd41
#
_cell.length_a   1.000
_cell.length_b   1.000
_cell.length_c   1.000
_cell.angle_alpha   90.00
_cell.angle_beta   90.00
_cell.angle_gamma   90.00
#
_symmetry.space_group_name_H-M   'P 1'
#
loop_
_entity.id
_entity.type
_entity.pdbx_description
1 polymer ?
#
loop_
_entity_poly.entity_id
_entity_poly.type
_entity_poly.pdbx_seq_one_letter_code
_entity_poly.pdbx_strand_id
1 'polypeptide(L)'
;MWLKNTDREVECFHPVCEEALNAALERMNLSARYKVQHHRCVGSIEMDLVVANKADNKILCVVEVKRTIAAVNSTRYQYQAMSYVQSLRESELESKYYVLTNLESSCLFKFDRNRPNVYEQIIEPGIVINHRFAEVPKEVFMNDLTEQYVGILTTIINDKGCYLLSFKQFADEIQDKMDTAVGWKKSLIGLFYEYIRGSFSKVGRTGLKTIAQLSSRADLICNEGSKINFKDIFTLPDLPINECNLEINNNLLSQLFELGKTYVDADELANVMHRVISNGHEHEGEVPTDSELATIMLWLVKCVGGDIRKNEKLMDPAAGSGSLLCAASNVFDDIQPSQLVANDINGKLLQLLSLRIGLKFANTVGKTNTAKISTLNIADVPLSDFDDVKYIVMNPPFLSAVGVNCAQRKAELYRRIRQLKRGEPTTDVGQMPLEGAFVELVATLAKEGTVIAAILPNSHFTTKGDASVAIRKMLLEDFGLQLIFNYPQEKLFEGVAQNTSIVVGIKGYHLPNIRYLYSNEVISLIDPTNVASVLEQEFDSEEIASIDDYFEGRMFSRNDLEKSLESGWQIGNMSRQDAQNFVKANIATSPFLIPLCESEYDKYLRGKIGNSGCTDLLYLKHNSPFLTIGENLLKGHLSVGLNNAKGDTVYIGDGDSCFFNVKGMTDRQIKKVVEAFIETEPSNNKKQRRNKKTADEYVEILKVESGHCSPAHCVMLPRMLRGNGRVFISDKPTFVSTNFFVIEADEVRSKLLASWFTTVFYQLECEAFGNNRKGLRKLEQGDYEPLHVPVTESFTDEQIQRIISTPIEEFLNLRSPKLRAVDRVWAEILFGENAEEYLNEVVSLIPILVADREK
;
A
#
# COMPACT_ATOMS: atom_id res chain seq x y z
N MET A 1 -48.64 -20.07 -10.30
CA MET A 1 -47.18 -20.01 -10.54
C MET A 1 -46.76 -18.65 -10.06
N TRP A 2 -46.01 -18.59 -8.98
CA TRP A 2 -45.65 -17.35 -8.26
C TRP A 2 -44.35 -16.71 -8.82
N LEU A 3 -43.50 -17.47 -9.55
CA LEU A 3 -42.29 -17.01 -10.24
C LEU A 3 -42.14 -17.77 -11.57
N LYS A 4 -41.65 -17.10 -12.61
CA LYS A 4 -41.40 -17.66 -13.95
C LYS A 4 -40.01 -17.23 -14.46
N ASN A 5 -39.37 -18.06 -15.26
CA ASN A 5 -38.10 -17.70 -15.92
C ASN A 5 -38.21 -16.52 -16.89
N THR A 6 -39.42 -16.10 -17.25
CA THR A 6 -39.71 -14.94 -18.09
C THR A 6 -39.87 -13.66 -17.27
N ASP A 7 -39.99 -13.75 -15.94
CA ASP A 7 -40.13 -12.60 -15.08
C ASP A 7 -38.84 -11.79 -15.03
N ARG A 8 -38.92 -10.53 -14.66
CA ARG A 8 -37.74 -9.64 -14.60
C ARG A 8 -36.79 -10.03 -13.49
N GLU A 9 -35.50 -10.07 -13.80
CA GLU A 9 -34.47 -10.56 -12.89
C GLU A 9 -34.41 -9.71 -11.61
N VAL A 10 -34.21 -8.41 -11.77
CA VAL A 10 -34.07 -7.47 -10.64
C VAL A 10 -35.36 -7.37 -9.80
N GLU A 11 -36.49 -7.32 -10.44
CA GLU A 11 -37.80 -7.09 -9.77
C GLU A 11 -38.38 -8.36 -9.11
N CYS A 12 -38.02 -9.55 -9.60
CA CYS A 12 -38.65 -10.79 -9.19
C CYS A 12 -37.69 -11.82 -8.56
N PHE A 13 -36.47 -11.96 -9.11
CA PHE A 13 -35.51 -12.96 -8.64
C PHE A 13 -34.64 -12.42 -7.48
N HIS A 14 -34.16 -11.18 -7.57
CA HIS A 14 -33.31 -10.58 -6.51
C HIS A 14 -34.04 -10.55 -5.16
N PRO A 15 -35.32 -10.10 -5.03
CA PRO A 15 -36.03 -10.12 -3.74
C PRO A 15 -36.16 -11.51 -3.13
N VAL A 16 -36.40 -12.55 -3.96
CA VAL A 16 -36.50 -13.95 -3.50
C VAL A 16 -35.14 -14.43 -2.97
N CYS A 17 -34.07 -14.11 -3.69
CA CYS A 17 -32.71 -14.43 -3.26
C CYS A 17 -32.34 -13.71 -1.94
N GLU A 18 -32.67 -12.44 -1.82
CA GLU A 18 -32.44 -11.63 -0.63
C GLU A 18 -33.19 -12.16 0.58
N GLU A 19 -34.52 -12.51 0.40
CA GLU A 19 -35.35 -13.10 1.45
C GLU A 19 -34.75 -14.41 1.97
N ALA A 20 -34.30 -15.28 1.07
CA ALA A 20 -33.72 -16.58 1.42
C ALA A 20 -32.34 -16.44 2.10
N LEU A 21 -31.49 -15.51 1.64
CA LEU A 21 -30.20 -15.24 2.28
C LEU A 21 -30.36 -14.68 3.69
N ASN A 22 -31.30 -13.76 3.89
CA ASN A 22 -31.61 -13.25 5.23
C ASN A 22 -32.13 -14.35 6.15
N ALA A 23 -33.05 -15.21 5.68
CA ALA A 23 -33.53 -16.36 6.43
C ALA A 23 -32.41 -17.37 6.76
N ALA A 24 -31.45 -17.56 5.86
CA ALA A 24 -30.28 -18.40 6.11
C ALA A 24 -29.37 -17.79 7.21
N LEU A 25 -29.13 -16.48 7.18
CA LEU A 25 -28.37 -15.80 8.23
C LEU A 25 -29.06 -15.90 9.60
N GLU A 26 -30.38 -15.82 9.65
CA GLU A 26 -31.15 -15.99 10.89
C GLU A 26 -31.03 -17.42 11.43
N ARG A 27 -31.23 -18.47 10.58
CA ARG A 27 -31.07 -19.87 10.97
C ARG A 27 -29.67 -20.20 11.51
N MET A 28 -28.65 -19.53 10.96
CA MET A 28 -27.26 -19.69 11.40
C MET A 28 -26.91 -18.84 12.62
N ASN A 29 -27.83 -18.04 13.17
CA ASN A 29 -27.60 -17.05 14.22
C ASN A 29 -26.51 -16.00 13.82
N LEU A 30 -26.44 -15.67 12.54
CA LEU A 30 -25.47 -14.75 11.97
C LEU A 30 -26.08 -13.39 11.60
N SER A 31 -27.39 -13.21 11.75
CA SER A 31 -28.10 -11.97 11.41
C SER A 31 -27.67 -10.77 12.27
N ALA A 32 -27.14 -10.99 13.48
CA ALA A 32 -26.54 -9.92 14.28
C ALA A 32 -25.25 -9.38 13.65
N ARG A 33 -24.52 -10.21 12.93
CA ARG A 33 -23.18 -9.93 12.41
C ARG A 33 -23.17 -9.55 10.93
N TYR A 34 -23.99 -10.20 10.12
CA TYR A 34 -24.06 -9.99 8.67
C TYR A 34 -25.41 -9.42 8.25
N LYS A 35 -25.42 -8.75 7.12
CA LYS A 35 -26.60 -8.22 6.44
C LYS A 35 -26.50 -8.53 4.95
N VAL A 36 -27.61 -8.72 4.30
CA VAL A 36 -27.72 -8.74 2.85
C VAL A 36 -27.92 -7.30 2.36
N GLN A 37 -27.25 -6.92 1.31
CA GLN A 37 -27.40 -5.62 0.65
C GLN A 37 -27.66 -5.84 -0.83
N HIS A 38 -28.71 -5.23 -1.34
CA HIS A 38 -29.11 -5.24 -2.73
C HIS A 38 -28.51 -4.03 -3.46
N HIS A 39 -28.09 -4.21 -4.71
CA HIS A 39 -27.50 -3.16 -5.57
C HIS A 39 -26.37 -2.36 -4.91
N ARG A 40 -25.41 -3.09 -4.35
CA ARG A 40 -24.29 -2.42 -3.76
C ARG A 40 -23.32 -1.94 -4.81
N CYS A 41 -23.08 -0.62 -4.82
CA CYS A 41 -22.09 0.00 -5.71
C CYS A 41 -20.74 0.19 -4.99
N VAL A 42 -19.66 -0.15 -5.69
CA VAL A 42 -18.27 0.11 -5.28
C VAL A 42 -17.54 0.66 -6.49
N GLY A 43 -17.19 1.95 -6.46
CA GLY A 43 -16.69 2.64 -7.65
C GLY A 43 -17.72 2.68 -8.78
N SER A 44 -17.35 2.13 -9.93
CA SER A 44 -18.23 1.99 -11.11
C SER A 44 -18.96 0.65 -11.20
N ILE A 45 -18.80 -0.21 -10.20
CA ILE A 45 -19.33 -1.57 -10.20
C ILE A 45 -20.57 -1.63 -9.34
N GLU A 46 -21.63 -2.22 -9.88
CA GLU A 46 -22.87 -2.53 -9.18
C GLU A 46 -23.03 -4.05 -9.11
N MET A 47 -23.12 -4.58 -7.89
CA MET A 47 -23.32 -6.00 -7.62
C MET A 47 -24.77 -6.28 -7.28
N ASP A 48 -25.32 -7.38 -7.77
CA ASP A 48 -26.72 -7.74 -7.56
C ASP A 48 -27.06 -7.82 -6.06
N LEU A 49 -26.37 -8.68 -5.34
CA LEU A 49 -26.48 -8.84 -3.89
C LEU A 49 -25.10 -9.07 -3.28
N VAL A 50 -24.93 -8.63 -2.05
CA VAL A 50 -23.74 -8.96 -1.25
C VAL A 50 -24.15 -9.31 0.17
N VAL A 51 -23.43 -10.28 0.75
CA VAL A 51 -23.49 -10.53 2.19
C VAL A 51 -22.32 -9.78 2.82
N ALA A 52 -22.64 -8.79 3.65
CA ALA A 52 -21.64 -7.90 4.23
C ALA A 52 -21.69 -7.91 5.76
N ASN A 53 -20.56 -7.71 6.38
CA ASN A 53 -20.44 -7.56 7.82
C ASN A 53 -21.01 -6.20 8.25
N LYS A 54 -21.78 -6.17 9.32
CA LYS A 54 -22.43 -4.97 9.84
C LYS A 54 -21.46 -3.99 10.50
N ALA A 55 -20.36 -4.49 11.06
CA ALA A 55 -19.42 -3.68 11.82
C ALA A 55 -18.49 -2.85 10.93
N ASP A 56 -17.90 -3.47 9.89
CA ASP A 56 -16.89 -2.86 9.02
C ASP A 56 -17.30 -2.76 7.55
N ASN A 57 -18.50 -3.20 7.20
CA ASN A 57 -19.05 -3.27 5.85
C ASN A 57 -18.25 -4.14 4.87
N LYS A 58 -17.31 -4.96 5.34
CA LYS A 58 -16.59 -5.90 4.49
C LYS A 58 -17.52 -6.96 3.90
N ILE A 59 -17.24 -7.32 2.66
CA ILE A 59 -18.10 -8.24 1.91
C ILE A 59 -17.62 -9.68 2.15
N LEU A 60 -18.50 -10.52 2.66
CA LEU A 60 -18.28 -11.95 2.84
C LEU A 60 -18.31 -12.69 1.51
N CYS A 61 -19.34 -12.43 0.72
CA CYS A 61 -19.47 -12.95 -0.64
C CYS A 61 -20.33 -12.04 -1.51
N VAL A 62 -20.06 -12.07 -2.82
CA VAL A 62 -20.90 -11.48 -3.86
C VAL A 62 -21.86 -12.56 -4.35
N VAL A 63 -23.12 -12.20 -4.58
CA VAL A 63 -24.13 -13.11 -5.13
C VAL A 63 -24.69 -12.50 -6.40
N GLU A 64 -24.41 -13.14 -7.52
CA GLU A 64 -24.88 -12.76 -8.84
C GLU A 64 -26.07 -13.64 -9.20
N VAL A 65 -27.21 -13.01 -9.43
CA VAL A 65 -28.48 -13.69 -9.70
C VAL A 65 -28.76 -13.69 -11.19
N LYS A 66 -29.14 -14.84 -11.73
CA LYS A 66 -29.50 -14.99 -13.15
C LYS A 66 -30.85 -15.72 -13.26
N ARG A 67 -31.52 -15.56 -14.39
CA ARG A 67 -32.85 -16.18 -14.62
C ARG A 67 -32.78 -17.62 -15.03
N THR A 68 -31.67 -18.07 -15.62
CA THR A 68 -31.56 -19.38 -16.23
C THR A 68 -30.33 -20.15 -15.81
N ILE A 69 -30.42 -21.45 -15.77
CA ILE A 69 -29.29 -22.34 -15.49
C ILE A 69 -28.16 -22.20 -16.54
N ALA A 70 -28.51 -21.91 -17.78
CA ALA A 70 -27.52 -21.65 -18.82
C ALA A 70 -26.67 -20.42 -18.53
N ALA A 71 -27.24 -19.39 -17.90
CA ALA A 71 -26.50 -18.22 -17.46
C ALA A 71 -25.57 -18.55 -16.29
N VAL A 72 -26.01 -19.35 -15.31
CA VAL A 72 -25.17 -19.80 -14.18
C VAL A 72 -23.95 -20.58 -14.66
N ASN A 73 -24.11 -21.40 -15.70
CA ASN A 73 -23.03 -22.19 -16.26
C ASN A 73 -22.17 -21.41 -17.30
N SER A 74 -22.52 -20.16 -17.58
CA SER A 74 -21.82 -19.34 -18.57
C SER A 74 -20.51 -18.79 -17.99
N THR A 75 -19.41 -19.07 -18.66
CA THR A 75 -18.09 -18.50 -18.33
C THR A 75 -18.09 -16.96 -18.30
N ARG A 76 -18.91 -16.32 -19.15
CA ARG A 76 -19.08 -14.85 -19.15
C ARG A 76 -19.54 -14.31 -17.79
N TYR A 77 -20.56 -14.92 -17.18
CA TYR A 77 -21.07 -14.46 -15.89
C TYR A 77 -20.16 -14.88 -14.72
N GLN A 78 -19.44 -15.99 -14.87
CA GLN A 78 -18.40 -16.38 -13.92
C GLN A 78 -17.29 -15.35 -13.90
N TYR A 79 -16.78 -14.89 -15.05
CA TYR A 79 -15.80 -13.83 -15.14
C TYR A 79 -16.34 -12.48 -14.63
N GLN A 80 -17.60 -12.17 -14.88
CA GLN A 80 -18.22 -10.95 -14.37
C GLN A 80 -18.19 -10.93 -12.83
N ALA A 81 -18.65 -11.99 -12.19
CA ALA A 81 -18.66 -12.10 -10.72
C ALA A 81 -17.24 -12.13 -10.14
N MET A 82 -16.30 -12.77 -10.84
CA MET A 82 -14.89 -12.76 -10.46
C MET A 82 -14.29 -11.34 -10.51
N SER A 83 -14.64 -10.56 -11.55
CA SER A 83 -14.17 -9.17 -11.67
C SER A 83 -14.68 -8.30 -10.52
N TYR A 84 -15.86 -8.57 -9.97
CA TYR A 84 -16.37 -7.87 -8.80
C TYR A 84 -15.53 -8.16 -7.56
N VAL A 85 -15.20 -9.42 -7.31
CA VAL A 85 -14.33 -9.83 -6.20
C VAL A 85 -12.95 -9.19 -6.33
N GLN A 86 -12.41 -9.14 -7.54
CA GLN A 86 -11.13 -8.48 -7.82
C GLN A 86 -11.17 -6.97 -7.51
N SER A 87 -12.22 -6.29 -7.96
CA SER A 87 -12.40 -4.85 -7.71
C SER A 87 -12.69 -4.51 -6.25
N LEU A 88 -13.38 -5.38 -5.52
CA LEU A 88 -13.60 -5.21 -4.08
C LEU A 88 -12.31 -5.25 -3.29
N ARG A 89 -11.36 -6.03 -3.74
CA ARG A 89 -10.03 -6.12 -3.17
C ARG A 89 -9.26 -4.79 -3.27
N GLU A 90 -9.39 -4.11 -4.39
CA GLU A 90 -8.81 -2.78 -4.61
C GLU A 90 -9.41 -1.70 -3.67
N SER A 91 -10.63 -1.94 -3.17
CA SER A 91 -11.39 -1.00 -2.34
C SER A 91 -11.33 -1.28 -0.84
N GLU A 92 -10.50 -2.20 -0.36
CA GLU A 92 -10.42 -2.67 1.05
C GLU A 92 -11.68 -3.40 1.57
N LEU A 93 -12.65 -3.69 0.69
CA LEU A 93 -13.91 -4.37 1.03
C LEU A 93 -13.84 -5.89 0.85
N GLU A 94 -12.67 -6.45 0.84
CA GLU A 94 -12.26 -7.81 0.51
C GLU A 94 -13.35 -8.88 0.54
N SER A 95 -13.58 -9.53 -0.61
CA SER A 95 -14.25 -10.82 -0.69
C SER A 95 -13.41 -11.78 -1.50
N LYS A 96 -13.39 -13.05 -1.09
CA LYS A 96 -12.75 -14.15 -1.86
C LYS A 96 -13.79 -15.03 -2.55
N TYR A 97 -15.07 -14.82 -2.26
CA TYR A 97 -16.15 -15.71 -2.68
C TYR A 97 -17.18 -15.00 -3.51
N TYR A 98 -17.67 -15.69 -4.51
CA TYR A 98 -18.85 -15.29 -5.24
C TYR A 98 -19.73 -16.48 -5.56
N VAL A 99 -21.02 -16.23 -5.59
CA VAL A 99 -22.09 -17.21 -5.86
C VAL A 99 -22.78 -16.79 -7.15
N LEU A 100 -22.95 -17.73 -8.06
CA LEU A 100 -23.83 -17.60 -9.21
C LEU A 100 -25.06 -18.45 -8.95
N THR A 101 -26.24 -17.87 -9.06
CA THR A 101 -27.50 -18.58 -8.78
C THR A 101 -28.61 -18.19 -9.74
N ASN A 102 -29.46 -19.15 -10.10
CA ASN A 102 -30.78 -18.90 -10.69
C ASN A 102 -31.92 -19.29 -9.74
N LEU A 103 -31.61 -19.34 -8.45
CA LEU A 103 -32.44 -19.81 -7.34
C LEU A 103 -32.63 -21.34 -7.28
N GLU A 104 -32.80 -22.04 -8.43
CA GLU A 104 -32.90 -23.50 -8.50
C GLU A 104 -31.54 -24.20 -8.49
N SER A 105 -30.50 -23.52 -8.90
CA SER A 105 -29.14 -24.03 -8.93
C SER A 105 -28.17 -22.91 -8.54
N SER A 106 -27.21 -23.24 -7.72
CA SER A 106 -26.16 -22.28 -7.27
C SER A 106 -24.78 -22.89 -7.39
N CYS A 107 -23.82 -22.06 -7.77
CA CYS A 107 -22.41 -22.40 -7.82
C CYS A 107 -21.66 -21.46 -6.89
N LEU A 108 -20.82 -21.99 -6.03
CA LEU A 108 -19.91 -21.24 -5.19
C LEU A 108 -18.51 -21.32 -5.76
N PHE A 109 -17.92 -20.16 -5.97
CA PHE A 109 -16.54 -20.01 -6.44
C PHE A 109 -15.70 -19.30 -5.40
N LYS A 110 -14.44 -19.66 -5.36
CA LYS A 110 -13.40 -18.99 -4.57
C LYS A 110 -12.36 -18.43 -5.51
N PHE A 111 -12.00 -17.18 -5.29
CA PHE A 111 -10.89 -16.56 -6.01
C PHE A 111 -9.57 -17.11 -5.46
N ASP A 112 -8.79 -17.77 -6.32
CA ASP A 112 -7.46 -18.25 -5.96
C ASP A 112 -6.42 -17.16 -6.25
N ARG A 113 -5.71 -16.73 -5.22
CA ARG A 113 -4.65 -15.73 -5.32
C ARG A 113 -3.47 -16.17 -6.19
N ASN A 114 -3.17 -17.47 -6.15
CA ASN A 114 -2.03 -18.04 -6.84
C ASN A 114 -2.32 -18.36 -8.32
N ARG A 115 -3.57 -18.18 -8.74
CA ARG A 115 -4.01 -18.44 -10.12
C ARG A 115 -5.01 -17.35 -10.55
N PRO A 116 -4.52 -16.18 -10.96
CA PRO A 116 -5.37 -15.01 -11.20
C PRO A 116 -6.43 -15.23 -12.28
N ASN A 117 -6.22 -16.18 -13.18
CA ASN A 117 -7.16 -16.53 -14.24
C ASN A 117 -7.94 -17.83 -13.94
N VAL A 118 -7.74 -18.44 -12.78
CA VAL A 118 -8.41 -19.68 -12.37
C VAL A 118 -9.13 -19.45 -11.07
N TYR A 119 -10.43 -19.63 -11.10
CA TYR A 119 -11.28 -19.68 -9.90
C TYR A 119 -11.51 -21.13 -9.53
N GLU A 120 -11.39 -21.44 -8.28
CA GLU A 120 -11.72 -22.74 -7.74
C GLU A 120 -13.24 -22.81 -7.53
N GLN A 121 -13.92 -23.70 -8.28
CA GLN A 121 -15.32 -24.00 -8.04
C GLN A 121 -15.42 -24.95 -6.85
N ILE A 122 -15.98 -24.45 -5.75
CA ILE A 122 -16.09 -25.21 -4.49
C ILE A 122 -17.38 -26.04 -4.46
N ILE A 123 -18.42 -25.51 -5.04
CA ILE A 123 -19.73 -26.19 -5.16
C ILE A 123 -20.08 -26.25 -6.63
N GLU A 124 -20.21 -27.46 -7.17
CA GLU A 124 -20.56 -27.68 -8.57
C GLU A 124 -22.00 -27.24 -8.90
N PRO A 125 -22.25 -26.81 -10.18
CA PRO A 125 -23.60 -26.54 -10.62
C PRO A 125 -24.46 -27.83 -10.48
N GLY A 126 -25.59 -27.73 -9.77
CA GLY A 126 -26.49 -28.86 -9.63
C GLY A 126 -26.68 -29.35 -8.20
N ILE A 127 -26.30 -28.57 -7.17
CA ILE A 127 -27.01 -28.67 -5.93
C ILE A 127 -28.41 -28.13 -6.23
N VAL A 128 -29.17 -28.99 -6.86
CA VAL A 128 -30.56 -28.72 -7.20
C VAL A 128 -31.30 -28.78 -5.89
N ILE A 129 -31.96 -27.68 -5.55
CA ILE A 129 -33.02 -27.74 -4.52
C ILE A 129 -34.01 -28.82 -4.92
N ASN A 130 -34.59 -29.47 -3.94
CA ASN A 130 -35.47 -30.63 -4.16
C ASN A 130 -36.65 -30.31 -5.07
N HIS A 131 -37.06 -29.03 -5.17
CA HIS A 131 -38.23 -28.61 -5.96
C HIS A 131 -37.90 -27.36 -6.80
N ARG A 132 -38.51 -27.31 -7.99
CA ARG A 132 -38.43 -26.10 -8.82
C ARG A 132 -39.49 -25.09 -8.37
N PHE A 133 -39.19 -23.78 -8.47
CA PHE A 133 -40.13 -22.73 -8.08
C PHE A 133 -41.45 -22.76 -8.88
N ALA A 134 -41.45 -23.36 -10.07
CA ALA A 134 -42.64 -23.55 -10.90
C ALA A 134 -43.54 -24.70 -10.44
N GLU A 135 -43.05 -25.62 -9.63
CA GLU A 135 -43.72 -26.89 -9.28
C GLU A 135 -44.35 -26.87 -7.88
N VAL A 136 -43.90 -25.99 -7.00
CA VAL A 136 -44.32 -25.94 -5.59
C VAL A 136 -44.74 -24.53 -5.15
N PRO A 137 -45.52 -24.42 -4.05
CA PRO A 137 -45.81 -23.12 -3.42
C PRO A 137 -44.55 -22.37 -2.99
N LYS A 138 -44.64 -21.03 -2.93
CA LYS A 138 -43.51 -20.16 -2.54
C LYS A 138 -42.85 -20.59 -1.23
N GLU A 139 -43.64 -20.94 -0.23
CA GLU A 139 -43.16 -21.31 1.11
C GLU A 139 -42.26 -22.55 1.11
N VAL A 140 -42.65 -23.57 0.33
CA VAL A 140 -41.85 -24.81 0.19
C VAL A 140 -40.56 -24.52 -0.52
N PHE A 141 -40.61 -23.77 -1.61
CA PHE A 141 -39.44 -23.37 -2.36
C PHE A 141 -38.49 -22.53 -1.54
N MET A 142 -39.00 -21.55 -0.80
CA MET A 142 -38.21 -20.69 0.06
C MET A 142 -37.48 -21.45 1.17
N ASN A 143 -38.10 -22.52 1.69
CA ASN A 143 -37.41 -23.36 2.68
C ASN A 143 -36.23 -24.10 2.07
N ASP A 144 -36.42 -24.72 0.89
CA ASP A 144 -35.32 -25.42 0.19
C ASP A 144 -34.22 -24.47 -0.22
N LEU A 145 -34.52 -23.27 -0.72
CA LEU A 145 -33.56 -22.26 -1.09
C LEU A 145 -32.78 -21.73 0.13
N THR A 146 -33.47 -21.56 1.26
CA THR A 146 -32.84 -21.17 2.52
C THR A 146 -31.85 -22.23 2.98
N GLU A 147 -32.20 -23.52 2.93
CA GLU A 147 -31.29 -24.63 3.26
C GLU A 147 -30.06 -24.64 2.33
N GLN A 148 -30.25 -24.39 1.04
CA GLN A 148 -29.15 -24.29 0.09
C GLN A 148 -28.19 -23.17 0.50
N TYR A 149 -28.70 -21.98 0.83
CA TYR A 149 -27.87 -20.87 1.25
C TYR A 149 -27.21 -21.06 2.64
N VAL A 150 -27.86 -21.78 3.55
CA VAL A 150 -27.22 -22.24 4.79
C VAL A 150 -26.02 -23.13 4.46
N GLY A 151 -26.13 -24.05 3.53
CA GLY A 151 -25.04 -24.91 3.07
C GLY A 151 -23.88 -24.08 2.47
N ILE A 152 -24.21 -23.14 1.57
CA ILE A 152 -23.23 -22.26 0.92
C ILE A 152 -22.52 -21.37 1.96
N LEU A 153 -23.26 -20.67 2.80
CA LEU A 153 -22.70 -19.80 3.83
C LEU A 153 -21.89 -20.60 4.86
N THR A 154 -22.32 -21.81 5.21
CA THR A 154 -21.54 -22.70 6.08
C THR A 154 -20.20 -23.06 5.42
N THR A 155 -20.19 -23.37 4.14
CA THR A 155 -18.97 -23.68 3.39
C THR A 155 -18.04 -22.47 3.38
N ILE A 156 -18.54 -21.28 3.09
CA ILE A 156 -17.77 -20.02 3.10
C ILE A 156 -17.20 -19.74 4.49
N ILE A 157 -18.03 -19.85 5.53
CA ILE A 157 -17.62 -19.58 6.92
C ILE A 157 -16.61 -20.61 7.41
N ASN A 158 -16.71 -21.84 6.96
CA ASN A 158 -15.78 -22.91 7.29
C ASN A 158 -14.48 -22.88 6.46
N ASP A 159 -14.38 -22.04 5.45
CA ASP A 159 -13.18 -21.90 4.68
C ASP A 159 -12.21 -20.90 5.32
N LYS A 160 -10.94 -21.07 5.02
CA LYS A 160 -9.78 -20.37 5.55
C LYS A 160 -9.94 -18.85 5.68
N GLY A 161 -10.46 -18.19 4.67
CA GLY A 161 -10.56 -16.74 4.63
C GLY A 161 -11.57 -16.12 5.61
N CYS A 162 -12.61 -16.85 5.99
CA CYS A 162 -13.65 -16.35 6.87
C CYS A 162 -13.25 -16.38 8.35
N TYR A 163 -12.41 -17.35 8.74
CA TYR A 163 -11.93 -17.44 10.11
C TYR A 163 -10.96 -16.30 10.46
N LEU A 164 -10.15 -15.88 9.52
CA LEU A 164 -9.28 -14.73 9.69
C LEU A 164 -10.03 -13.43 9.92
N LEU A 165 -11.08 -13.19 9.14
CA LEU A 165 -11.96 -12.04 9.36
C LEU A 165 -12.58 -12.10 10.76
N SER A 166 -12.98 -13.29 11.20
CA SER A 166 -13.54 -13.52 12.54
C SER A 166 -12.52 -13.31 13.64
N PHE A 167 -11.28 -13.75 13.44
CA PHE A 167 -10.21 -13.54 14.40
C PHE A 167 -9.80 -12.07 14.49
N LYS A 168 -9.70 -11.36 13.37
CA LYS A 168 -9.40 -9.92 13.35
C LYS A 168 -10.46 -9.12 14.09
N GLN A 169 -11.73 -9.38 13.84
CA GLN A 169 -12.84 -8.72 14.54
C GLN A 169 -12.81 -9.02 16.05
N PHE A 170 -12.45 -10.23 16.39
CA PHE A 170 -12.29 -10.66 17.75
C PHE A 170 -11.12 -9.95 18.46
N ALA A 171 -10.01 -9.78 17.76
CA ALA A 171 -8.86 -9.01 18.23
C ALA A 171 -9.20 -7.52 18.41
N ASP A 172 -9.94 -6.95 17.46
CA ASP A 172 -10.40 -5.56 17.49
C ASP A 172 -11.41 -5.33 18.65
N GLU A 173 -12.35 -6.25 18.88
CA GLU A 173 -13.28 -6.19 20.01
C GLU A 173 -12.60 -6.27 21.37
N ILE A 174 -11.50 -7.00 21.48
CA ILE A 174 -10.69 -7.08 22.69
C ILE A 174 -9.91 -5.79 22.89
N GLN A 175 -9.37 -5.23 21.82
CA GLN A 175 -8.64 -3.96 21.87
C GLN A 175 -9.48 -2.84 22.44
N ASP A 176 -10.77 -2.77 22.10
CA ASP A 176 -11.69 -1.76 22.60
C ASP A 176 -12.07 -1.95 24.09
N LYS A 177 -11.91 -3.16 24.62
CA LYS A 177 -12.27 -3.52 26.00
C LYS A 177 -11.15 -3.45 27.00
N MET A 178 -9.91 -3.24 26.54
CA MET A 178 -8.74 -3.27 27.41
C MET A 178 -8.09 -1.89 27.61
N ASP A 179 -8.23 -1.34 28.82
CA ASP A 179 -7.77 0.01 29.18
C ASP A 179 -6.25 0.20 29.26
N THR A 180 -5.45 -0.86 29.19
CA THR A 180 -3.99 -0.73 29.26
C THR A 180 -3.28 -1.47 28.12
N ALA A 181 -2.53 -0.73 27.33
CA ALA A 181 -1.79 -1.23 26.16
C ALA A 181 -0.80 -2.39 26.49
N VAL A 182 -0.38 -2.56 27.75
CA VAL A 182 0.52 -3.60 28.18
C VAL A 182 -0.21 -4.90 28.51
N GLY A 183 -1.39 -4.82 29.13
CA GLY A 183 -2.19 -5.98 29.53
C GLY A 183 -2.79 -6.73 28.32
N TRP A 184 -3.37 -6.04 27.38
CA TRP A 184 -4.01 -6.68 26.23
C TRP A 184 -3.00 -7.33 25.27
N LYS A 185 -1.78 -6.77 25.09
CA LYS A 185 -0.74 -7.41 24.27
C LYS A 185 -0.32 -8.78 24.80
N LYS A 186 -0.27 -8.93 26.13
CA LYS A 186 -0.04 -10.23 26.76
C LYS A 186 -1.19 -11.20 26.53
N SER A 187 -2.42 -10.69 26.63
CA SER A 187 -3.63 -11.47 26.42
C SER A 187 -3.81 -11.94 25.00
N LEU A 188 -3.41 -11.15 23.99
CA LEU A 188 -3.48 -11.54 22.59
C LEU A 188 -2.55 -12.71 22.25
N ILE A 189 -1.33 -12.73 22.81
CA ILE A 189 -0.45 -13.89 22.66
C ILE A 189 -1.11 -15.12 23.28
N GLY A 190 -1.74 -14.98 24.42
CA GLY A 190 -2.51 -16.04 25.06
C GLY A 190 -3.68 -16.54 24.21
N LEU A 191 -4.43 -15.63 23.56
CA LEU A 191 -5.52 -16.00 22.63
C LEU A 191 -4.99 -16.77 21.41
N PHE A 192 -3.83 -16.40 20.91
CA PHE A 192 -3.17 -17.12 19.83
C PHE A 192 -2.83 -18.56 20.23
N TYR A 193 -2.38 -18.78 21.45
CA TYR A 193 -2.14 -20.13 21.98
C TYR A 193 -3.41 -20.97 22.06
N GLU A 194 -4.54 -20.39 22.50
CA GLU A 194 -5.80 -21.14 22.52
C GLU A 194 -6.27 -21.52 21.13
N TYR A 195 -6.10 -20.65 20.15
CA TYR A 195 -6.38 -20.96 18.76
C TYR A 195 -5.53 -22.13 18.26
N ILE A 196 -4.22 -22.10 18.49
CA ILE A 196 -3.30 -23.18 18.14
C ILE A 196 -3.69 -24.47 18.85
N ARG A 197 -4.02 -24.39 20.12
CA ARG A 197 -4.48 -25.55 20.90
C ARG A 197 -5.73 -26.21 20.29
N GLY A 198 -6.67 -25.38 19.81
CA GLY A 198 -7.85 -25.85 19.09
C GLY A 198 -7.48 -26.65 17.84
N SER A 199 -6.51 -26.17 17.06
CA SER A 199 -6.02 -26.85 15.86
C SER A 199 -5.42 -28.20 16.17
N PHE A 200 -4.56 -28.30 17.17
CA PHE A 200 -3.96 -29.57 17.57
C PHE A 200 -5.00 -30.56 18.09
N SER A 201 -6.08 -30.09 18.72
CA SER A 201 -7.14 -30.96 19.21
C SER A 201 -7.90 -31.69 18.10
N LYS A 202 -8.00 -31.10 16.90
CA LYS A 202 -8.65 -31.72 15.73
C LYS A 202 -7.93 -33.00 15.27
N VAL A 203 -6.66 -33.14 15.56
CA VAL A 203 -5.85 -34.31 15.20
C VAL A 203 -5.97 -35.45 16.24
N GLY A 204 -7.02 -35.44 17.07
CA GLY A 204 -7.30 -36.49 18.06
C GLY A 204 -6.44 -36.43 19.31
N ARG A 205 -5.89 -35.27 19.63
CA ARG A 205 -4.94 -35.11 20.74
C ARG A 205 -5.41 -34.05 21.71
N THR A 206 -5.62 -34.48 22.94
CA THR A 206 -5.99 -33.57 24.03
C THR A 206 -4.81 -32.68 24.36
N GLY A 207 -4.81 -31.48 23.77
CA GLY A 207 -3.94 -30.38 24.17
C GLY A 207 -4.22 -29.95 25.61
N LEU A 208 -3.51 -28.94 26.01
CA LEU A 208 -3.69 -28.32 27.33
C LEU A 208 -5.08 -27.69 27.44
N LYS A 209 -5.69 -27.77 28.62
CA LYS A 209 -7.09 -27.35 28.82
C LYS A 209 -7.25 -25.83 28.95
N THR A 210 -6.21 -25.13 29.36
CA THR A 210 -6.21 -23.66 29.55
C THR A 210 -4.85 -23.07 29.23
N ILE A 211 -4.78 -21.77 28.99
CA ILE A 211 -3.51 -21.05 28.75
C ILE A 211 -2.56 -21.14 29.94
N ALA A 212 -3.09 -21.13 31.17
CA ALA A 212 -2.27 -21.34 32.37
C ALA A 212 -1.60 -22.72 32.37
N GLN A 213 -2.21 -23.73 31.80
CA GLN A 213 -1.63 -25.05 31.65
C GLN A 213 -0.57 -25.16 30.54
N LEU A 214 -0.61 -24.26 29.55
CA LEU A 214 0.45 -24.18 28.53
C LEU A 214 1.81 -23.82 29.13
N SER A 215 1.86 -22.98 30.13
CA SER A 215 3.09 -22.60 30.82
C SER A 215 3.66 -23.66 31.72
N SER A 216 2.83 -24.55 32.26
CA SER A 216 3.23 -25.63 33.18
C SER A 216 3.43 -27.00 32.50
N ARG A 217 2.81 -27.20 31.35
CA ARG A 217 2.96 -28.43 30.54
C ARG A 217 3.75 -28.17 29.29
N ALA A 218 4.79 -28.92 29.14
CA ALA A 218 5.73 -28.74 28.05
C ALA A 218 5.37 -29.54 26.78
N ASP A 219 4.35 -30.40 26.81
CA ASP A 219 4.10 -31.35 25.73
C ASP A 219 2.90 -30.94 24.88
N LEU A 220 3.16 -30.57 23.63
CA LEU A 220 2.19 -30.51 22.55
C LEU A 220 2.35 -31.74 21.65
N ILE A 221 1.25 -32.28 21.22
CA ILE A 221 1.24 -33.39 20.28
C ILE A 221 0.82 -32.85 18.92
N CYS A 222 1.72 -32.88 17.93
CA CYS A 222 1.41 -32.56 16.54
C CYS A 222 1.10 -33.81 15.71
N ASN A 223 0.90 -33.66 14.42
CA ASN A 223 0.55 -34.75 13.50
C ASN A 223 1.47 -36.00 13.71
N GLU A 224 0.90 -37.19 13.45
CA GLU A 224 1.61 -38.47 13.45
C GLU A 224 2.27 -38.94 14.77
N GLY A 225 1.90 -38.40 15.89
CA GLY A 225 2.45 -38.88 17.18
C GLY A 225 3.67 -38.13 17.70
N SER A 226 4.19 -37.17 16.97
CA SER A 226 5.31 -36.37 17.44
C SER A 226 4.91 -35.49 18.64
N LYS A 227 5.71 -35.56 19.70
CA LYS A 227 5.59 -34.66 20.84
C LYS A 227 6.51 -33.46 20.65
N ILE A 228 5.96 -32.28 20.66
CA ILE A 228 6.75 -31.08 20.70
C ILE A 228 6.70 -30.49 22.09
N ASN A 229 7.87 -30.31 22.67
CA ASN A 229 7.99 -29.57 23.92
C ASN A 229 7.83 -28.08 23.63
N PHE A 230 6.85 -27.45 24.25
CA PHE A 230 6.57 -26.03 24.03
C PHE A 230 7.76 -25.14 24.34
N LYS A 231 8.57 -25.48 25.32
CA LYS A 231 9.82 -24.77 25.66
C LYS A 231 10.89 -24.85 24.56
N ASP A 232 10.84 -25.89 23.74
CA ASP A 232 11.78 -26.06 22.64
C ASP A 232 11.35 -25.21 21.40
N ILE A 233 10.08 -24.84 21.27
CA ILE A 233 9.58 -23.95 20.27
C ILE A 233 9.92 -22.47 20.59
N PHE A 234 9.88 -22.13 21.90
CA PHE A 234 10.16 -20.80 22.40
C PHE A 234 11.58 -20.68 22.90
N THR A 235 12.43 -20.07 22.10
CA THR A 235 13.83 -19.83 22.46
C THR A 235 14.02 -18.62 23.37
N LEU A 236 12.97 -17.82 23.59
CA LEU A 236 13.00 -16.65 24.46
C LEU A 236 12.56 -17.00 25.89
N PRO A 237 13.38 -16.73 26.91
CA PRO A 237 13.11 -17.16 28.30
C PRO A 237 11.90 -16.49 28.95
N ASP A 238 11.51 -15.29 28.50
CA ASP A 238 10.48 -14.47 29.14
C ASP A 238 9.16 -14.48 28.36
N LEU A 239 8.59 -15.66 28.17
CA LEU A 239 7.23 -15.75 27.65
C LEU A 239 6.23 -15.28 28.69
N PRO A 240 5.45 -14.21 28.42
CA PRO A 240 4.52 -13.67 29.39
C PRO A 240 3.23 -14.52 29.54
N ILE A 241 3.29 -15.81 29.25
CA ILE A 241 2.14 -16.73 29.33
C ILE A 241 1.62 -16.82 30.77
N ASN A 242 2.52 -16.83 31.75
CA ASN A 242 2.17 -16.86 33.14
C ASN A 242 1.58 -15.55 33.67
N GLU A 243 1.75 -14.46 32.97
CA GLU A 243 1.28 -13.14 33.36
C GLU A 243 0.01 -12.70 32.61
N CYS A 244 -0.53 -13.56 31.76
CA CYS A 244 -1.84 -13.34 31.19
C CYS A 244 -2.86 -13.39 32.33
N ASN A 245 -3.21 -12.25 32.87
CA ASN A 245 -4.38 -12.11 33.71
C ASN A 245 -5.60 -12.44 32.86
N LEU A 246 -6.06 -13.67 32.98
CA LEU A 246 -7.17 -14.25 32.25
C LEU A 246 -8.51 -13.85 32.85
N GLU A 247 -8.74 -12.59 33.13
CA GLU A 247 -10.10 -12.04 33.23
C GLU A 247 -10.83 -12.05 31.89
N ILE A 248 -10.16 -12.51 30.84
CA ILE A 248 -10.79 -12.79 29.55
C ILE A 248 -11.76 -13.94 29.77
N ASN A 249 -13.02 -13.63 29.54
CA ASN A 249 -14.16 -14.51 29.67
C ASN A 249 -13.84 -15.89 29.07
N ASN A 250 -14.02 -16.98 29.83
CA ASN A 250 -13.81 -18.36 29.38
C ASN A 250 -14.57 -18.71 28.10
N ASN A 251 -15.65 -17.98 27.81
CA ASN A 251 -16.40 -18.12 26.59
C ASN A 251 -15.58 -17.67 25.36
N LEU A 252 -14.81 -16.63 25.48
CA LEU A 252 -13.93 -16.09 24.43
C LEU A 252 -12.83 -17.11 24.05
N LEU A 253 -12.20 -17.70 25.07
CA LEU A 253 -11.16 -18.72 24.87
C LEU A 253 -11.74 -19.98 24.24
N SER A 254 -12.96 -20.37 24.65
CA SER A 254 -13.66 -21.51 24.05
C SER A 254 -13.97 -21.28 22.59
N GLN A 255 -14.40 -20.08 22.22
CA GLN A 255 -14.68 -19.74 20.82
C GLN A 255 -13.40 -19.77 19.96
N LEU A 256 -12.28 -19.24 20.45
CA LEU A 256 -10.99 -19.34 19.75
C LEU A 256 -10.51 -20.78 19.58
N PHE A 257 -10.68 -21.59 20.62
CA PHE A 257 -10.36 -22.99 20.56
C PHE A 257 -11.20 -23.73 19.50
N GLU A 258 -12.50 -23.47 19.44
CA GLU A 258 -13.37 -24.05 18.41
C GLU A 258 -13.02 -23.55 17.00
N LEU A 259 -12.67 -22.27 16.86
CA LEU A 259 -12.16 -21.72 15.59
C LEU A 259 -10.87 -22.44 15.18
N GLY A 260 -9.95 -22.68 16.11
CA GLY A 260 -8.71 -23.40 15.86
C GLY A 260 -8.90 -24.83 15.39
N LYS A 261 -9.99 -25.51 15.80
CA LYS A 261 -10.32 -26.86 15.31
C LYS A 261 -10.66 -26.91 13.82
N THR A 262 -11.17 -25.82 13.29
CA THR A 262 -11.69 -25.79 11.92
C THR A 262 -10.63 -25.38 10.92
N TYR A 263 -9.69 -24.50 11.31
CA TYR A 263 -8.69 -24.00 10.41
C TYR A 263 -7.48 -23.39 11.10
N VAL A 264 -6.27 -23.64 10.58
CA VAL A 264 -5.04 -22.93 10.92
C VAL A 264 -4.30 -22.51 9.65
N ASP A 265 -4.29 -21.22 9.37
CA ASP A 265 -3.23 -20.62 8.58
C ASP A 265 -2.32 -19.80 9.51
N ALA A 266 -1.15 -20.34 9.76
CA ALA A 266 -0.21 -19.74 10.69
C ALA A 266 0.28 -18.37 10.19
N ASP A 267 0.36 -18.18 8.89
CA ASP A 267 0.92 -16.99 8.27
C ASP A 267 -0.05 -15.82 8.32
N GLU A 268 -1.29 -16.04 7.89
CA GLU A 268 -2.32 -15.00 7.95
C GLU A 268 -2.67 -14.60 9.38
N LEU A 269 -2.75 -15.60 10.30
CA LEU A 269 -3.02 -15.35 11.71
C LEU A 269 -1.89 -14.53 12.35
N ALA A 270 -0.63 -14.85 12.04
CA ALA A 270 0.51 -14.12 12.54
C ALA A 270 0.56 -12.67 12.00
N ASN A 271 0.14 -12.44 10.78
CA ASN A 271 0.04 -11.08 10.23
C ASN A 271 -1.02 -10.25 10.95
N VAL A 272 -2.19 -10.84 11.27
CA VAL A 272 -3.21 -10.17 12.09
C VAL A 272 -2.66 -9.85 13.48
N MET A 273 -2.01 -10.81 14.12
CA MET A 273 -1.41 -10.63 15.45
C MET A 273 -0.28 -9.60 15.45
N HIS A 274 0.54 -9.58 14.40
CA HIS A 274 1.59 -8.57 14.23
C HIS A 274 0.98 -7.16 14.23
N ARG A 275 -0.03 -6.92 13.43
CA ARG A 275 -0.71 -5.61 13.34
C ARG A 275 -1.27 -5.17 14.68
N VAL A 276 -1.90 -6.08 15.42
CA VAL A 276 -2.44 -5.78 16.75
C VAL A 276 -1.35 -5.51 17.78
N ILE A 277 -0.23 -6.25 17.74
CA ILE A 277 0.92 -6.04 18.64
C ILE A 277 1.63 -4.72 18.32
N SER A 278 1.72 -4.35 17.04
CA SER A 278 2.35 -3.12 16.56
C SER A 278 1.45 -1.89 16.69
N ASN A 279 0.14 -2.06 16.91
CA ASN A 279 -0.83 -0.99 16.94
C ASN A 279 -0.48 0.03 18.05
N GLY A 280 -0.12 1.26 17.66
CA GLY A 280 0.45 2.30 18.52
C GLY A 280 1.96 2.52 18.35
N HIS A 281 2.65 1.67 17.58
CA HIS A 281 4.05 1.82 17.17
C HIS A 281 4.21 1.98 15.66
N GLU A 282 3.14 2.30 14.93
CA GLU A 282 3.16 2.58 13.48
C GLU A 282 4.22 3.63 13.07
N HIS A 283 4.65 4.45 14.04
CA HIS A 283 5.74 5.41 13.84
C HIS A 283 7.14 4.81 13.95
N GLU A 284 7.27 3.54 14.30
CA GLU A 284 8.56 2.85 14.46
C GLU A 284 8.96 2.02 13.24
N GLY A 285 8.16 2.05 12.16
CA GLY A 285 8.47 1.40 10.87
C GLY A 285 8.27 -0.12 10.88
N GLU A 286 7.56 -0.66 11.86
CA GLU A 286 7.24 -2.08 11.97
C GLU A 286 6.02 -2.43 11.10
N VAL A 287 6.24 -3.00 9.92
CA VAL A 287 5.18 -3.41 8.99
C VAL A 287 5.41 -4.88 8.59
N PRO A 288 4.42 -5.77 8.79
CA PRO A 288 4.56 -7.16 8.40
C PRO A 288 4.66 -7.29 6.88
N THR A 289 5.53 -8.19 6.42
CA THR A 289 5.63 -8.54 5.00
C THR A 289 4.52 -9.52 4.63
N ASP A 290 3.85 -9.26 3.52
CA ASP A 290 2.85 -10.19 2.97
C ASP A 290 3.50 -11.55 2.62
N SER A 291 2.73 -12.64 2.71
CA SER A 291 3.26 -14.00 2.53
C SER A 291 3.63 -14.31 1.09
N GLU A 292 2.89 -13.76 0.13
CA GLU A 292 3.18 -13.93 -1.28
C GLU A 292 4.44 -13.16 -1.66
N LEU A 293 4.57 -11.91 -1.21
CA LEU A 293 5.78 -11.11 -1.40
C LEU A 293 7.01 -11.77 -0.75
N ALA A 294 6.85 -12.31 0.45
CA ALA A 294 7.91 -13.06 1.14
C ALA A 294 8.33 -14.30 0.33
N THR A 295 7.38 -15.02 -0.23
CA THR A 295 7.65 -16.21 -1.07
C THR A 295 8.35 -15.82 -2.37
N ILE A 296 7.90 -14.76 -3.04
CA ILE A 296 8.58 -14.23 -4.24
C ILE A 296 10.02 -13.84 -3.91
N MET A 297 10.25 -13.11 -2.82
CA MET A 297 11.61 -12.70 -2.42
C MET A 297 12.54 -13.90 -2.23
N LEU A 298 12.04 -14.98 -1.68
CA LEU A 298 12.82 -16.21 -1.51
C LEU A 298 13.06 -16.95 -2.82
N TRP A 299 12.12 -16.94 -3.77
CA TRP A 299 12.38 -17.42 -5.12
C TRP A 299 13.45 -16.60 -5.82
N LEU A 300 13.43 -15.27 -5.69
CA LEU A 300 14.46 -14.40 -6.25
C LEU A 300 15.86 -14.73 -5.70
N VAL A 301 16.00 -14.93 -4.39
CA VAL A 301 17.33 -15.29 -3.83
C VAL A 301 17.74 -16.70 -4.22
N LYS A 302 16.80 -17.65 -4.33
CA LYS A 302 17.06 -19.01 -4.82
C LYS A 302 17.54 -19.01 -6.26
N CYS A 303 16.93 -18.23 -7.15
CA CYS A 303 17.34 -18.08 -8.54
C CYS A 303 18.76 -17.49 -8.67
N VAL A 304 19.14 -16.56 -7.79
CA VAL A 304 20.46 -15.94 -7.79
C VAL A 304 21.52 -16.84 -7.12
N GLY A 305 21.19 -17.52 -6.03
CA GLY A 305 22.14 -18.25 -5.19
C GLY A 305 22.03 -19.79 -5.21
N GLY A 306 20.99 -20.36 -5.86
CA GLY A 306 20.70 -21.80 -5.89
C GLY A 306 20.04 -22.33 -4.61
N ASP A 307 20.00 -23.62 -4.43
CA ASP A 307 19.41 -24.25 -3.25
C ASP A 307 20.26 -24.07 -2.00
N ILE A 308 19.60 -24.13 -0.83
CA ILE A 308 20.26 -24.06 0.48
C ILE A 308 20.75 -25.45 0.89
N ARG A 309 22.01 -25.57 1.31
CA ARG A 309 22.58 -26.83 1.79
C ARG A 309 22.32 -27.00 3.30
N LYS A 310 22.43 -28.24 3.80
CA LYS A 310 22.14 -28.57 5.22
C LYS A 310 22.96 -27.76 6.23
N ASN A 311 24.15 -27.34 5.89
CA ASN A 311 25.01 -26.52 6.76
C ASN A 311 24.91 -25.02 6.51
N GLU A 312 24.15 -24.60 5.52
CA GLU A 312 23.93 -23.19 5.20
C GLU A 312 22.68 -22.67 5.91
N LYS A 313 22.64 -21.37 6.17
CA LYS A 313 21.58 -20.72 6.93
C LYS A 313 20.90 -19.61 6.13
N LEU A 314 19.63 -19.39 6.46
CA LEU A 314 18.82 -18.24 6.03
C LEU A 314 18.63 -17.32 7.23
N MET A 315 19.00 -16.05 7.08
CA MET A 315 18.93 -15.04 8.15
C MET A 315 17.97 -13.91 7.78
N ASP A 316 17.17 -13.49 8.76
CA ASP A 316 16.43 -12.23 8.73
C ASP A 316 16.87 -11.35 9.92
N PRO A 317 17.60 -10.24 9.67
CA PRO A 317 18.11 -9.37 10.72
C PRO A 317 17.08 -8.38 11.28
N ALA A 318 15.88 -8.31 10.71
CA ALA A 318 14.73 -7.51 11.13
C ALA A 318 13.45 -8.35 11.06
N ALA A 319 13.47 -9.52 11.70
CA ALA A 319 12.56 -10.62 11.44
C ALA A 319 11.08 -10.35 11.78
N GLY A 320 10.81 -9.42 12.68
CA GLY A 320 9.46 -9.15 13.13
C GLY A 320 8.73 -10.41 13.59
N SER A 321 7.55 -10.68 13.03
CA SER A 321 6.78 -11.89 13.25
C SER A 321 7.20 -13.08 12.37
N GLY A 322 8.27 -12.94 11.55
CA GLY A 322 8.90 -14.03 10.79
C GLY A 322 8.28 -14.36 9.44
N SER A 323 7.63 -13.42 8.77
CA SER A 323 7.03 -13.65 7.45
C SER A 323 8.03 -14.22 6.44
N LEU A 324 9.21 -13.61 6.33
CA LEU A 324 10.26 -14.04 5.40
C LEU A 324 10.82 -15.42 5.76
N LEU A 325 11.10 -15.67 7.02
CA LEU A 325 11.66 -16.98 7.46
C LEU A 325 10.65 -18.11 7.33
N CYS A 326 9.37 -17.87 7.64
CA CYS A 326 8.33 -18.88 7.51
C CYS A 326 8.01 -19.22 6.05
N ALA A 327 8.12 -18.26 5.14
CA ALA A 327 7.95 -18.49 3.71
C ALA A 327 9.03 -19.41 3.12
N ALA A 328 10.15 -19.59 3.81
CA ALA A 328 11.25 -20.46 3.36
C ALA A 328 10.81 -21.92 3.12
N SER A 329 9.85 -22.42 3.89
CA SER A 329 9.27 -23.74 3.70
C SER A 329 8.47 -23.91 2.41
N ASN A 330 8.10 -22.81 1.76
CA ASN A 330 7.38 -22.83 0.48
C ASN A 330 8.35 -22.89 -0.71
N VAL A 331 9.65 -22.61 -0.50
CA VAL A 331 10.64 -22.44 -1.57
C VAL A 331 11.78 -23.45 -1.48
N PHE A 332 12.18 -23.83 -0.29
CA PHE A 332 13.26 -24.76 -0.03
C PHE A 332 12.71 -26.04 0.62
N ASP A 333 12.60 -27.12 -0.15
CA ASP A 333 11.87 -28.34 0.22
C ASP A 333 12.36 -28.99 1.54
N ASP A 334 13.67 -28.96 1.80
CA ASP A 334 14.30 -29.65 2.94
C ASP A 334 14.80 -28.70 4.04
N ILE A 335 14.41 -27.42 4.02
CA ILE A 335 14.90 -26.47 5.00
C ILE A 335 14.45 -26.85 6.41
N GLN A 336 15.38 -26.79 7.36
CA GLN A 336 15.14 -27.14 8.75
C GLN A 336 15.08 -25.90 9.65
N PRO A 337 14.31 -25.94 10.76
CA PRO A 337 14.30 -24.83 11.73
C PRO A 337 15.69 -24.37 12.17
N SER A 338 16.63 -25.32 12.37
CA SER A 338 18.00 -25.00 12.77
C SER A 338 18.82 -24.20 11.74
N GLN A 339 18.33 -24.12 10.51
CA GLN A 339 18.94 -23.30 9.46
C GLN A 339 18.41 -21.85 9.46
N LEU A 340 17.38 -21.56 10.28
CA LEU A 340 16.77 -20.23 10.36
C LEU A 340 17.45 -19.41 11.47
N VAL A 341 17.82 -18.18 11.13
CA VAL A 341 18.41 -17.20 12.04
C VAL A 341 17.56 -15.93 12.01
N ALA A 342 17.02 -15.57 13.16
CA ALA A 342 16.18 -14.39 13.33
C ALA A 342 16.79 -13.42 14.33
N ASN A 343 16.79 -12.14 13.99
CA ASN A 343 17.06 -11.09 14.94
C ASN A 343 16.01 -10.00 14.83
N ASP A 344 15.57 -9.45 15.92
CA ASP A 344 14.72 -8.26 15.97
C ASP A 344 14.87 -7.56 17.33
N ILE A 345 14.69 -6.26 17.38
CA ILE A 345 14.72 -5.51 18.64
C ILE A 345 13.42 -5.72 19.46
N ASN A 346 12.33 -6.12 18.78
CA ASN A 346 11.02 -6.34 19.40
C ASN A 346 10.84 -7.82 19.82
N GLY A 347 11.15 -8.09 21.10
CA GLY A 347 11.02 -9.44 21.64
C GLY A 347 9.61 -10.04 21.59
N LYS A 348 8.54 -9.22 21.55
CA LYS A 348 7.16 -9.73 21.45
C LYS A 348 6.86 -10.28 20.05
N LEU A 349 7.37 -9.63 19.02
CA LEU A 349 7.25 -10.13 17.66
C LEU A 349 8.05 -11.42 17.47
N LEU A 350 9.21 -11.53 18.10
CA LEU A 350 10.00 -12.77 18.09
C LEU A 350 9.33 -13.93 18.83
N GLN A 351 8.52 -13.65 19.85
CA GLN A 351 7.69 -14.69 20.48
C GLN A 351 6.64 -15.21 19.48
N LEU A 352 6.00 -14.30 18.72
CA LEU A 352 5.07 -14.68 17.68
C LEU A 352 5.76 -15.46 16.54
N LEU A 353 6.97 -15.05 16.15
CA LEU A 353 7.81 -15.77 15.20
C LEU A 353 8.11 -17.19 15.67
N SER A 354 8.47 -17.37 16.94
CA SER A 354 8.74 -18.69 17.50
C SER A 354 7.54 -19.62 17.39
N LEU A 355 6.33 -19.11 17.69
CA LEU A 355 5.09 -19.86 17.52
C LEU A 355 4.86 -20.25 16.05
N ARG A 356 5.06 -19.30 15.17
CA ARG A 356 4.86 -19.47 13.73
C ARG A 356 5.80 -20.52 13.14
N ILE A 357 7.09 -20.50 13.53
CA ILE A 357 8.06 -21.54 13.17
C ILE A 357 7.62 -22.90 13.72
N GLY A 358 7.19 -22.95 14.98
CA GLY A 358 6.69 -24.18 15.58
C GLY A 358 5.51 -24.80 14.83
N LEU A 359 4.61 -23.97 14.29
CA LEU A 359 3.48 -24.43 13.46
C LEU A 359 3.91 -24.88 12.08
N LYS A 360 4.72 -24.06 11.39
CA LYS A 360 5.20 -24.37 10.03
C LYS A 360 6.03 -25.64 9.97
N PHE A 361 6.86 -25.84 10.98
CA PHE A 361 7.80 -26.96 11.06
C PHE A 361 7.41 -27.98 12.14
N ALA A 362 6.10 -28.15 12.38
CA ALA A 362 5.57 -28.96 13.47
C ALA A 362 6.07 -30.42 13.51
N ASN A 363 6.45 -30.98 12.37
CA ASN A 363 6.95 -32.35 12.25
C ASN A 363 8.45 -32.46 12.49
N THR A 364 9.21 -31.36 12.40
CA THR A 364 10.68 -31.38 12.43
C THR A 364 11.28 -30.57 13.56
N VAL A 365 10.56 -29.57 14.09
CA VAL A 365 11.02 -28.71 15.18
C VAL A 365 11.20 -29.52 16.47
N GLY A 366 12.28 -29.27 17.19
CA GLY A 366 12.61 -29.99 18.43
C GLY A 366 13.82 -29.40 19.14
N LYS A 367 14.23 -30.00 20.26
CA LYS A 367 15.27 -29.47 21.15
C LYS A 367 16.58 -29.08 20.47
N THR A 368 16.99 -29.83 19.45
CA THR A 368 18.23 -29.63 18.69
C THR A 368 17.97 -29.09 17.28
N ASN A 369 16.70 -28.90 16.90
CA ASN A 369 16.28 -28.43 15.61
C ASN A 369 15.33 -27.23 15.77
N THR A 370 15.85 -26.13 16.31
CA THR A 370 15.14 -24.87 16.53
C THR A 370 15.85 -23.73 15.83
N ALA A 371 15.09 -22.70 15.43
CA ALA A 371 15.65 -21.47 14.90
C ALA A 371 16.51 -20.77 15.96
N LYS A 372 17.59 -20.13 15.51
CA LYS A 372 18.35 -19.22 16.34
C LYS A 372 17.64 -17.88 16.37
N ILE A 373 17.18 -17.44 17.53
CA ILE A 373 16.45 -16.18 17.71
C ILE A 373 17.20 -15.30 18.72
N SER A 374 17.38 -14.01 18.38
CA SER A 374 18.04 -13.02 19.23
C SER A 374 17.28 -11.71 19.27
N THR A 375 17.26 -11.05 20.44
CA THR A 375 16.62 -9.74 20.69
C THR A 375 17.68 -8.65 20.82
N LEU A 376 18.51 -8.48 19.78
CA LEU A 376 19.60 -7.54 19.81
C LEU A 376 19.36 -6.37 18.85
N ASN A 377 19.90 -5.20 19.16
CA ASN A 377 20.14 -4.20 18.14
C ASN A 377 21.07 -4.81 17.10
N ILE A 378 20.77 -4.66 15.82
CA ILE A 378 21.60 -5.22 14.74
C ILE A 378 23.07 -4.77 14.83
N ALA A 379 23.33 -3.57 15.37
CA ALA A 379 24.69 -3.07 15.61
C ALA A 379 25.47 -3.92 16.62
N ASP A 380 24.79 -4.68 17.50
CA ASP A 380 25.39 -5.49 18.56
C ASP A 380 25.40 -6.99 18.23
N VAL A 381 24.81 -7.39 17.10
CA VAL A 381 24.81 -8.79 16.66
C VAL A 381 26.26 -9.25 16.43
N PRO A 382 26.66 -10.42 17.01
CA PRO A 382 28.00 -10.94 16.82
C PRO A 382 28.29 -11.33 15.38
N LEU A 383 29.51 -11.11 14.89
CA LEU A 383 29.93 -11.53 13.55
C LEU A 383 29.79 -13.04 13.33
N SER A 384 29.93 -13.83 14.39
CA SER A 384 29.72 -15.28 14.34
C SER A 384 28.31 -15.70 13.96
N ASP A 385 27.33 -14.82 14.09
CA ASP A 385 25.94 -15.10 13.71
C ASP A 385 25.74 -15.09 12.20
N PHE A 386 26.69 -14.48 11.49
CA PHE A 386 26.76 -14.47 10.02
C PHE A 386 27.60 -15.63 9.46
N ASP A 387 28.16 -16.49 10.33
CA ASP A 387 28.87 -17.69 9.89
C ASP A 387 27.85 -18.67 9.28
N ASP A 388 28.22 -19.28 8.16
CA ASP A 388 27.40 -20.23 7.37
C ASP A 388 26.07 -19.63 6.85
N VAL A 389 25.88 -18.31 6.91
CA VAL A 389 24.71 -17.65 6.33
C VAL A 389 24.91 -17.53 4.82
N LYS A 390 24.07 -18.25 4.07
CA LYS A 390 24.03 -18.17 2.61
C LYS A 390 23.10 -17.08 2.13
N TYR A 391 21.95 -16.93 2.79
CA TYR A 391 20.93 -15.97 2.43
C TYR A 391 20.63 -15.02 3.57
N ILE A 392 20.61 -13.73 3.28
CA ILE A 392 20.06 -12.70 4.15
C ILE A 392 18.87 -12.10 3.43
N VAL A 393 17.69 -12.16 4.04
CA VAL A 393 16.48 -11.55 3.53
C VAL A 393 15.94 -10.58 4.55
N MET A 394 15.49 -9.38 4.13
CA MET A 394 15.02 -8.38 5.07
C MET A 394 13.96 -7.46 4.48
N ASN A 395 13.02 -7.08 5.33
CA ASN A 395 12.22 -5.89 5.18
C ASN A 395 12.69 -4.90 6.25
N PRO A 396 13.62 -3.99 5.94
CA PRO A 396 14.23 -3.12 6.93
C PRO A 396 13.20 -2.12 7.48
N PRO A 397 13.40 -1.59 8.73
CA PRO A 397 12.48 -0.64 9.31
C PRO A 397 12.46 0.69 8.55
N PHE A 398 11.29 1.09 8.03
CA PHE A 398 11.09 2.35 7.30
C PHE A 398 10.82 3.50 8.26
N LEU A 399 11.88 4.16 8.73
CA LEU A 399 11.77 5.33 9.59
C LEU A 399 12.26 6.59 8.87
N SER A 400 11.39 7.60 8.86
CA SER A 400 11.75 8.93 8.32
C SER A 400 12.98 9.51 9.03
N ALA A 401 13.86 10.14 8.26
CA ALA A 401 15.07 10.80 8.73
C ALA A 401 14.84 11.81 9.89
N VAL A 402 13.64 12.36 10.02
CA VAL A 402 13.26 13.43 10.97
C VAL A 402 12.68 12.88 12.29
N GLY A 403 12.54 11.57 12.45
CA GLY A 403 12.00 10.95 13.67
C GLY A 403 12.92 11.12 14.88
N VAL A 404 12.32 11.37 16.06
CA VAL A 404 13.06 11.64 17.32
C VAL A 404 14.08 10.52 17.66
N ASN A 405 13.76 9.27 17.37
CA ASN A 405 14.63 8.12 17.65
C ASN A 405 15.53 7.73 16.47
N CYS A 406 15.32 8.27 15.29
CA CYS A 406 16.03 7.85 14.07
C CYS A 406 17.52 8.25 14.13
N ALA A 407 17.82 9.45 14.60
CA ALA A 407 19.20 9.96 14.67
C ALA A 407 20.08 9.10 15.60
N GLN A 408 19.56 8.73 16.77
CA GLN A 408 20.30 7.90 17.72
C GLN A 408 20.52 6.48 17.15
N ARG A 409 19.48 5.85 16.60
CA ARG A 409 19.57 4.52 15.97
C ARG A 409 20.60 4.51 14.84
N LYS A 410 20.57 5.50 13.94
CA LYS A 410 21.57 5.62 12.87
C LYS A 410 23.00 5.78 13.39
N ALA A 411 23.20 6.59 14.42
CA ALA A 411 24.53 6.80 15.02
C ALA A 411 25.13 5.46 15.53
N GLU A 412 24.33 4.57 16.10
CA GLU A 412 24.77 3.24 16.53
C GLU A 412 25.14 2.35 15.34
N LEU A 413 24.34 2.35 14.26
CA LEU A 413 24.65 1.61 13.05
C LEU A 413 25.93 2.12 12.39
N TYR A 414 26.07 3.41 12.20
CA TYR A 414 27.27 4.01 11.58
C TYR A 414 28.52 3.80 12.41
N ARG A 415 28.42 3.84 13.75
CA ARG A 415 29.54 3.49 14.63
C ARG A 415 30.02 2.07 14.33
N ARG A 416 29.10 1.12 14.20
CA ARG A 416 29.42 -0.27 13.89
C ARG A 416 30.02 -0.44 12.49
N ILE A 417 29.48 0.24 11.49
CA ILE A 417 30.03 0.22 10.11
C ILE A 417 31.48 0.73 10.11
N ARG A 418 31.75 1.88 10.75
CA ARG A 418 33.12 2.42 10.84
C ARG A 418 34.10 1.45 11.50
N GLN A 419 33.66 0.74 12.54
CA GLN A 419 34.48 -0.28 13.21
C GLN A 419 34.83 -1.44 12.26
N LEU A 420 33.88 -1.86 11.44
CA LEU A 420 34.04 -3.03 10.56
C LEU A 420 34.78 -2.67 9.25
N LYS A 421 34.37 -1.61 8.57
CA LYS A 421 34.98 -1.17 7.31
C LYS A 421 36.33 -0.47 7.50
N ARG A 422 36.64 0.03 8.70
CA ARG A 422 37.75 0.96 8.97
C ARG A 422 37.76 2.20 8.06
N GLY A 423 36.54 2.67 7.70
CA GLY A 423 36.31 3.80 6.81
C GLY A 423 34.94 4.41 7.07
N GLU A 424 34.61 5.47 6.32
CA GLU A 424 33.32 6.14 6.45
C GLU A 424 32.19 5.35 5.80
N PRO A 425 30.98 5.33 6.40
CA PRO A 425 29.81 4.73 5.79
C PRO A 425 29.40 5.48 4.52
N THR A 426 28.98 4.76 3.51
CA THR A 426 28.49 5.32 2.24
C THR A 426 27.18 6.08 2.43
N THR A 427 26.31 5.59 3.35
CA THR A 427 24.98 6.17 3.62
C THR A 427 24.98 7.21 4.74
N ASP A 428 26.13 7.59 5.32
CA ASP A 428 26.16 8.64 6.36
C ASP A 428 26.09 10.04 5.74
N VAL A 429 24.95 10.36 5.17
CA VAL A 429 24.65 11.63 4.53
C VAL A 429 23.36 12.23 5.10
N GLY A 430 23.30 13.53 5.17
CA GLY A 430 22.21 14.42 5.54
C GLY A 430 20.91 13.77 6.09
N GLN A 431 19.89 13.75 5.27
CA GLN A 431 18.54 13.23 5.63
C GLN A 431 18.37 11.74 5.28
N MET A 432 19.36 10.91 5.55
CA MET A 432 19.26 9.46 5.34
C MET A 432 18.15 8.85 6.20
N PRO A 433 17.15 8.14 5.63
CA PRO A 433 16.22 7.34 6.40
C PRO A 433 16.91 6.09 7.00
N LEU A 434 16.28 5.46 7.98
CA LEU A 434 16.92 4.39 8.76
C LEU A 434 17.29 3.17 7.91
N GLU A 435 16.42 2.81 6.95
CA GLU A 435 16.62 1.66 6.08
C GLU A 435 17.95 1.71 5.30
N GLY A 436 18.40 2.89 4.88
CA GLY A 436 19.68 3.03 4.18
C GLY A 436 20.87 2.61 5.06
N ALA A 437 20.96 3.14 6.29
CA ALA A 437 21.99 2.77 7.26
C ALA A 437 21.88 1.29 7.67
N PHE A 438 20.65 0.76 7.81
CA PHE A 438 20.40 -0.63 8.18
C PHE A 438 20.93 -1.59 7.12
N VAL A 439 20.58 -1.37 5.85
CA VAL A 439 21.01 -2.22 4.74
C VAL A 439 22.54 -2.15 4.56
N GLU A 440 23.15 -0.98 4.68
CA GLU A 440 24.62 -0.87 4.62
C GLU A 440 25.30 -1.65 5.74
N LEU A 441 24.76 -1.59 6.97
CA LEU A 441 25.34 -2.37 8.08
C LEU A 441 25.23 -3.88 7.79
N VAL A 442 24.05 -4.35 7.34
CA VAL A 442 23.85 -5.78 7.01
C VAL A 442 24.78 -6.21 5.88
N ALA A 443 24.92 -5.42 4.83
CA ALA A 443 25.87 -5.68 3.75
C ALA A 443 27.33 -5.69 4.24
N THR A 444 27.65 -4.90 5.27
CA THR A 444 28.99 -4.88 5.89
C THR A 444 29.26 -6.10 6.78
N LEU A 445 28.21 -6.60 7.49
CA LEU A 445 28.29 -7.79 8.33
C LEU A 445 28.32 -9.08 7.52
N ALA A 446 27.68 -9.08 6.33
CA ALA A 446 27.60 -10.24 5.44
C ALA A 446 28.99 -10.66 4.95
N LYS A 447 29.19 -11.99 4.83
CA LYS A 447 30.40 -12.56 4.27
C LYS A 447 30.38 -12.55 2.73
N GLU A 448 31.58 -12.58 2.16
CA GLU A 448 31.74 -12.73 0.70
C GLU A 448 30.98 -13.95 0.18
N GLY A 449 30.21 -13.75 -0.90
CA GLY A 449 29.37 -14.80 -1.49
C GLY A 449 27.97 -14.92 -0.86
N THR A 450 27.68 -14.24 0.24
CA THR A 450 26.31 -14.19 0.82
C THR A 450 25.36 -13.48 -0.16
N VAL A 451 24.24 -14.10 -0.45
CA VAL A 451 23.15 -13.47 -1.22
C VAL A 451 22.29 -12.64 -0.27
N ILE A 452 22.11 -11.38 -0.58
CA ILE A 452 21.37 -10.43 0.25
C ILE A 452 20.16 -9.94 -0.54
N ALA A 453 18.98 -9.97 0.06
CA ALA A 453 17.81 -9.36 -0.52
C ALA A 453 17.14 -8.38 0.46
N ALA A 454 16.67 -7.27 -0.06
CA ALA A 454 16.02 -6.24 0.74
C ALA A 454 14.82 -5.64 -0.01
N ILE A 455 13.75 -5.33 0.74
CA ILE A 455 12.63 -4.53 0.24
C ILE A 455 13.01 -3.06 0.46
N LEU A 456 12.99 -2.25 -0.60
CA LEU A 456 13.35 -0.83 -0.53
C LEU A 456 12.32 0.05 -1.23
N PRO A 457 12.08 1.28 -0.72
CA PRO A 457 11.24 2.26 -1.40
C PRO A 457 11.74 2.62 -2.80
N ASN A 458 10.83 2.66 -3.78
CA ASN A 458 11.16 3.02 -5.16
C ASN A 458 11.74 4.43 -5.31
N SER A 459 11.44 5.33 -4.37
CA SER A 459 12.04 6.66 -4.33
C SER A 459 13.56 6.67 -4.26
N HIS A 460 14.18 5.63 -3.66
CA HIS A 460 15.64 5.53 -3.61
C HIS A 460 16.28 5.30 -4.99
N PHE A 461 15.54 4.71 -5.91
CA PHE A 461 16.02 4.49 -7.27
C PHE A 461 15.82 5.70 -8.17
N THR A 462 14.72 6.45 -7.99
CA THR A 462 14.28 7.47 -8.96
C THR A 462 14.60 8.91 -8.54
N THR A 463 14.76 9.21 -7.25
CA THR A 463 15.00 10.60 -6.79
C THR A 463 16.46 11.02 -6.82
N LYS A 464 16.71 12.34 -6.94
CA LYS A 464 18.04 12.95 -7.05
C LYS A 464 18.69 13.34 -5.71
N GLY A 465 17.99 13.18 -4.58
CA GLY A 465 18.49 13.59 -3.27
C GLY A 465 19.71 12.78 -2.81
N ASP A 466 20.60 13.40 -2.02
CA ASP A 466 21.85 12.81 -1.53
C ASP A 466 21.68 11.44 -0.88
N ALA A 467 20.61 11.26 -0.11
CA ALA A 467 20.30 9.98 0.50
C ALA A 467 20.04 8.87 -0.54
N SER A 468 19.31 9.19 -1.62
CA SER A 468 19.02 8.23 -2.70
C SER A 468 20.28 7.92 -3.52
N VAL A 469 21.11 8.93 -3.78
CA VAL A 469 22.43 8.76 -4.43
C VAL A 469 23.30 7.81 -3.61
N ALA A 470 23.40 8.05 -2.30
CA ALA A 470 24.18 7.20 -1.39
C ALA A 470 23.68 5.76 -1.33
N ILE A 471 22.36 5.55 -1.32
CA ILE A 471 21.78 4.20 -1.35
C ILE A 471 22.11 3.51 -2.66
N ARG A 472 21.93 4.16 -3.82
CA ARG A 472 22.29 3.57 -5.13
C ARG A 472 23.78 3.20 -5.19
N LYS A 473 24.63 4.07 -4.69
CA LYS A 473 26.08 3.79 -4.60
C LYS A 473 26.36 2.60 -3.71
N MET A 474 25.79 2.54 -2.52
CA MET A 474 25.93 1.42 -1.57
C MET A 474 25.44 0.10 -2.20
N LEU A 475 24.32 0.11 -2.93
CA LEU A 475 23.82 -1.07 -3.62
C LEU A 475 24.78 -1.61 -4.67
N LEU A 476 25.44 -0.73 -5.41
CA LEU A 476 26.43 -1.14 -6.40
C LEU A 476 27.73 -1.60 -5.74
N GLU A 477 28.26 -0.87 -4.74
CA GLU A 477 29.59 -1.12 -4.19
C GLU A 477 29.61 -2.14 -3.06
N ASP A 478 28.73 -2.02 -2.06
CA ASP A 478 28.76 -2.81 -0.83
C ASP A 478 27.82 -4.02 -0.86
N PHE A 479 26.65 -3.86 -1.47
CA PHE A 479 25.59 -4.87 -1.52
C PHE A 479 25.82 -5.87 -2.66
N GLY A 480 26.49 -5.47 -3.75
CA GLY A 480 26.75 -6.30 -4.92
C GLY A 480 25.52 -6.59 -5.76
N LEU A 481 24.74 -5.55 -6.07
CA LEU A 481 23.47 -5.63 -6.80
C LEU A 481 23.53 -6.49 -8.06
N GLN A 482 22.59 -7.42 -8.20
CA GLN A 482 22.45 -8.37 -9.31
C GLN A 482 21.08 -8.27 -9.99
N LEU A 483 20.02 -7.99 -9.20
CA LEU A 483 18.63 -8.00 -9.65
C LEU A 483 17.83 -6.92 -8.93
N ILE A 484 16.96 -6.26 -9.69
CA ILE A 484 15.89 -5.40 -9.17
C ILE A 484 14.57 -5.99 -9.64
N PHE A 485 13.69 -6.35 -8.72
CA PHE A 485 12.32 -6.75 -9.00
C PHE A 485 11.36 -5.64 -8.59
N ASN A 486 10.68 -5.06 -9.55
CA ASN A 486 9.70 -4.00 -9.35
C ASN A 486 8.29 -4.52 -9.65
N TYR A 487 7.30 -4.02 -8.93
CA TYR A 487 5.91 -4.47 -9.02
C TYR A 487 4.96 -3.30 -8.77
N PRO A 488 3.69 -3.39 -9.27
CA PRO A 488 2.68 -2.38 -9.01
C PRO A 488 2.45 -2.16 -7.52
N GLN A 489 2.05 -0.94 -7.17
CA GLN A 489 1.69 -0.62 -5.81
C GLN A 489 0.39 -1.34 -5.47
N GLU A 490 0.50 -2.39 -4.73
CA GLU A 490 -0.60 -3.02 -4.02
C GLU A 490 -0.60 -2.50 -2.57
N LYS A 491 -1.73 -2.58 -1.88
CA LYS A 491 -1.80 -2.28 -0.44
C LYS A 491 -1.15 -3.41 0.40
N LEU A 492 0.02 -3.84 0.00
CA LEU A 492 0.81 -4.88 0.67
C LEU A 492 1.23 -4.45 2.08
N PHE A 493 1.43 -3.15 2.26
CA PHE A 493 1.87 -2.58 3.53
C PHE A 493 0.81 -1.60 4.04
N GLU A 494 0.02 -2.00 5.02
CA GLU A 494 -1.01 -1.16 5.65
C GLU A 494 -0.34 0.06 6.32
N GLY A 495 -0.85 1.27 6.03
CA GLY A 495 -0.28 2.52 6.60
C GLY A 495 0.93 3.08 5.86
N VAL A 496 1.64 2.29 5.04
CA VAL A 496 2.79 2.74 4.24
C VAL A 496 2.32 3.31 2.90
N ALA A 497 2.83 4.49 2.56
CA ALA A 497 2.42 5.22 1.37
C ALA A 497 3.44 5.12 0.22
N GLN A 498 4.44 4.27 0.33
CA GLN A 498 5.56 4.20 -0.61
C GLN A 498 5.51 2.91 -1.41
N ASN A 499 5.69 3.02 -2.72
CA ASN A 499 5.95 1.87 -3.58
C ASN A 499 7.32 1.31 -3.23
N THR A 500 7.44 0.00 -3.30
CA THR A 500 8.67 -0.70 -2.99
C THR A 500 9.12 -1.60 -4.13
N SER A 501 10.39 -1.97 -4.12
CA SER A 501 10.97 -3.01 -4.98
C SER A 501 11.81 -3.96 -4.13
N ILE A 502 11.99 -5.18 -4.60
CA ILE A 502 12.96 -6.10 -4.03
C ILE A 502 14.29 -5.95 -4.80
N VAL A 503 15.37 -5.77 -4.06
CA VAL A 503 16.73 -5.83 -4.61
C VAL A 503 17.42 -7.09 -4.13
N VAL A 504 18.17 -7.75 -5.02
CA VAL A 504 18.99 -8.91 -4.68
C VAL A 504 20.42 -8.65 -5.12
N GLY A 505 21.38 -8.95 -4.26
CA GLY A 505 22.80 -8.82 -4.52
C GLY A 505 23.60 -10.00 -3.98
N ILE A 506 24.84 -10.10 -4.41
CA ILE A 506 25.81 -11.05 -3.87
C ILE A 506 27.01 -10.27 -3.35
N LYS A 507 27.26 -10.38 -2.06
CA LYS A 507 28.39 -9.70 -1.41
C LYS A 507 29.71 -10.03 -2.11
N GLY A 508 30.45 -9.00 -2.53
CA GLY A 508 31.74 -9.13 -3.19
C GLY A 508 31.68 -9.47 -4.68
N TYR A 509 30.51 -9.63 -5.28
CA TYR A 509 30.35 -9.92 -6.71
C TYR A 509 29.80 -8.71 -7.45
N HIS A 510 30.51 -8.29 -8.47
CA HIS A 510 30.18 -7.11 -9.28
C HIS A 510 30.01 -7.52 -10.74
N LEU A 511 28.80 -7.97 -11.13
CA LEU A 511 28.51 -8.30 -12.52
C LEU A 511 28.45 -7.05 -13.39
N PRO A 512 28.83 -7.13 -14.67
CA PRO A 512 28.76 -6.01 -15.61
C PRO A 512 27.31 -5.60 -15.91
N ASN A 513 26.38 -6.55 -15.83
CA ASN A 513 24.97 -6.35 -16.10
C ASN A 513 24.11 -6.73 -14.90
N ILE A 514 23.05 -5.96 -14.67
CA ILE A 514 22.09 -6.12 -13.58
C ILE A 514 20.72 -6.38 -14.19
N ARG A 515 20.10 -7.48 -13.80
CA ARG A 515 18.75 -7.84 -14.25
C ARG A 515 17.71 -6.92 -13.65
N TYR A 516 16.79 -6.46 -14.46
CA TYR A 516 15.60 -5.76 -14.04
C TYR A 516 14.38 -6.55 -14.50
N LEU A 517 13.49 -6.83 -13.56
CA LEU A 517 12.21 -7.50 -13.79
C LEU A 517 11.09 -6.64 -13.25
N TYR A 518 10.07 -6.41 -14.05
CA TYR A 518 8.85 -5.71 -13.67
C TYR A 518 7.65 -6.65 -13.79
N SER A 519 6.79 -6.64 -12.78
CA SER A 519 5.51 -7.35 -12.85
C SER A 519 4.41 -6.41 -13.31
N ASN A 520 3.67 -6.78 -14.36
CA ASN A 520 2.48 -6.07 -14.83
C ASN A 520 1.25 -6.32 -13.95
N GLU A 521 1.28 -7.37 -13.12
CA GLU A 521 0.21 -7.72 -12.20
C GLU A 521 0.60 -7.51 -10.75
N VAL A 522 -0.40 -7.27 -9.90
CA VAL A 522 -0.22 -7.12 -8.46
C VAL A 522 0.26 -8.43 -7.83
N ILE A 523 1.11 -8.33 -6.81
CA ILE A 523 1.78 -9.48 -6.17
C ILE A 523 0.81 -10.61 -5.80
N SER A 524 -0.35 -10.25 -5.31
CA SER A 524 -1.36 -11.21 -4.88
C SER A 524 -2.03 -12.00 -6.02
N LEU A 525 -1.79 -11.65 -7.28
CA LEU A 525 -2.26 -12.35 -8.46
C LEU A 525 -1.17 -13.16 -9.16
N ILE A 526 0.09 -13.02 -8.73
CA ILE A 526 1.22 -13.72 -9.32
C ILE A 526 1.38 -15.08 -8.64
N ASP A 527 1.56 -16.14 -9.44
CA ASP A 527 2.12 -17.38 -8.91
C ASP A 527 3.62 -17.18 -8.67
N PRO A 528 4.10 -17.29 -7.41
CA PRO A 528 5.52 -17.09 -7.10
C PRO A 528 6.47 -17.98 -7.90
N THR A 529 6.02 -19.15 -8.37
CA THR A 529 6.85 -20.06 -9.17
C THR A 529 7.09 -19.54 -10.59
N ASN A 530 6.20 -18.67 -11.12
CA ASN A 530 6.39 -18.06 -12.43
C ASN A 530 7.58 -17.11 -12.44
N VAL A 531 7.86 -16.46 -11.31
CA VAL A 531 9.04 -15.58 -11.18
C VAL A 531 10.33 -16.37 -11.41
N ALA A 532 10.42 -17.62 -10.93
CA ALA A 532 11.58 -18.48 -11.15
C ALA A 532 11.74 -18.83 -12.64
N SER A 533 10.64 -19.24 -13.28
CA SER A 533 10.67 -19.62 -14.71
C SER A 533 11.02 -18.44 -15.63
N VAL A 534 10.60 -17.23 -15.28
CA VAL A 534 10.94 -16.00 -16.01
C VAL A 534 12.42 -15.66 -15.86
N LEU A 535 12.97 -15.82 -14.65
CA LEU A 535 14.40 -15.54 -14.41
C LEU A 535 15.35 -16.57 -15.03
N GLU A 536 14.87 -17.76 -15.36
CA GLU A 536 15.62 -18.77 -16.13
C GLU A 536 15.70 -18.45 -17.63
N GLN A 537 14.81 -17.58 -18.13
CA GLN A 537 14.86 -17.12 -19.52
C GLN A 537 16.02 -16.14 -19.71
N GLU A 538 16.73 -16.28 -20.83
CA GLU A 538 17.74 -15.29 -21.22
C GLU A 538 17.04 -14.05 -21.77
N PHE A 539 17.23 -12.92 -21.11
CA PHE A 539 16.90 -11.61 -21.64
C PHE A 539 18.11 -10.70 -21.49
N ASP A 540 18.63 -10.24 -22.59
CA ASP A 540 19.87 -9.47 -22.69
C ASP A 540 19.66 -8.08 -23.34
N SER A 541 18.39 -7.72 -23.58
CA SER A 541 18.03 -6.42 -24.13
C SER A 541 18.24 -5.30 -23.10
N GLU A 542 18.87 -4.21 -23.50
CA GLU A 542 18.99 -2.97 -22.71
C GLU A 542 17.66 -2.20 -22.70
N GLU A 543 16.78 -2.42 -23.68
CA GLU A 543 15.42 -1.92 -23.69
C GLU A 543 14.50 -2.89 -22.97
N ILE A 544 13.48 -2.32 -22.27
CA ILE A 544 12.50 -3.15 -21.62
C ILE A 544 11.65 -3.87 -22.66
N ALA A 545 11.50 -5.17 -22.51
CA ALA A 545 10.73 -6.02 -23.41
C ALA A 545 9.79 -6.93 -22.61
N SER A 546 8.65 -7.28 -23.20
CA SER A 546 7.74 -8.27 -22.63
C SER A 546 8.44 -9.64 -22.64
N ILE A 547 8.44 -10.33 -21.51
CA ILE A 547 8.93 -11.69 -21.37
C ILE A 547 7.77 -12.66 -21.55
N ASP A 548 6.65 -12.34 -20.88
CA ASP A 548 5.36 -13.03 -21.01
C ASP A 548 4.21 -12.05 -20.72
N ASP A 549 2.98 -12.54 -20.56
CA ASP A 549 1.81 -11.71 -20.30
C ASP A 549 1.88 -10.96 -18.96
N TYR A 550 2.74 -11.41 -18.04
CA TYR A 550 2.79 -10.90 -16.66
C TYR A 550 4.08 -10.14 -16.35
N PHE A 551 5.13 -10.34 -17.10
CA PHE A 551 6.45 -9.80 -16.79
C PHE A 551 7.10 -9.09 -17.97
N GLU A 552 7.76 -8.01 -17.64
CA GLU A 552 8.66 -7.27 -18.51
C GLU A 552 10.07 -7.30 -17.92
N GLY A 553 11.08 -7.33 -18.76
CA GLY A 553 12.46 -7.40 -18.30
C GLY A 553 13.44 -6.65 -19.18
N ARG A 554 14.56 -6.27 -18.60
CA ARG A 554 15.73 -5.73 -19.31
C ARG A 554 17.01 -5.96 -18.53
N MET A 555 18.13 -5.75 -19.21
CA MET A 555 19.44 -5.69 -18.58
C MET A 555 19.89 -4.24 -18.45
N PHE A 556 20.25 -3.83 -17.22
CA PHE A 556 20.96 -2.59 -17.00
C PHE A 556 22.47 -2.84 -17.11
N SER A 557 23.18 -2.04 -17.89
CA SER A 557 24.62 -1.95 -17.77
C SER A 557 25.00 -1.33 -16.42
N ARG A 558 25.87 -1.99 -15.66
CA ARG A 558 26.39 -1.45 -14.39
C ARG A 558 27.01 -0.06 -14.57
N ASN A 559 27.79 0.12 -15.62
CA ASN A 559 28.42 1.40 -15.95
C ASN A 559 27.39 2.53 -16.17
N ASP A 560 26.22 2.21 -16.76
CA ASP A 560 25.20 3.22 -16.96
C ASP A 560 24.44 3.52 -15.67
N LEU A 561 24.24 2.53 -14.79
CA LEU A 561 23.74 2.78 -13.44
C LEU A 561 24.71 3.64 -12.60
N GLU A 562 26.01 3.43 -12.73
CA GLU A 562 27.05 4.24 -12.10
C GLU A 562 27.06 5.69 -12.63
N LYS A 563 26.91 5.91 -13.93
CA LYS A 563 26.79 7.25 -14.52
C LYS A 563 25.50 7.96 -14.13
N SER A 564 24.42 7.22 -13.87
CA SER A 564 23.11 7.77 -13.50
C SER A 564 22.86 7.84 -12.00
N LEU A 565 23.88 7.70 -11.15
CA LEU A 565 23.75 7.78 -9.70
C LEU A 565 23.05 9.07 -9.24
N GLU A 566 23.41 10.21 -9.81
CA GLU A 566 22.86 11.53 -9.44
C GLU A 566 21.50 11.81 -10.10
N SER A 567 21.30 11.35 -11.33
CA SER A 567 20.06 11.58 -12.10
C SER A 567 18.92 10.66 -11.71
N GLY A 568 19.20 9.54 -11.04
CA GLY A 568 18.27 8.48 -10.72
C GLY A 568 18.20 7.40 -11.81
N TRP A 569 17.83 6.18 -11.38
CA TRP A 569 17.67 5.05 -12.28
C TRP A 569 16.26 5.03 -12.86
N GLN A 570 16.15 4.70 -14.13
CA GLN A 570 14.87 4.60 -14.80
C GLN A 570 14.27 3.21 -14.57
N ILE A 571 13.58 3.04 -13.45
CA ILE A 571 12.78 1.86 -13.16
C ILE A 571 11.32 2.13 -13.50
N GLY A 572 10.65 1.16 -14.11
CA GLY A 572 9.24 1.24 -14.54
C GLY A 572 8.94 0.19 -15.61
N ASN A 573 7.70 0.13 -16.04
CA ASN A 573 7.25 -0.75 -17.11
C ASN A 573 7.50 -0.14 -18.49
N MET A 574 7.19 -0.92 -19.54
CA MET A 574 7.34 -0.52 -20.93
C MET A 574 6.57 0.77 -21.24
N SER A 575 5.31 0.87 -20.83
CA SER A 575 4.48 2.05 -21.09
C SER A 575 5.08 3.33 -20.50
N ARG A 576 5.71 3.24 -19.32
CA ARG A 576 6.42 4.38 -18.72
C ARG A 576 7.68 4.73 -19.51
N GLN A 577 8.39 3.75 -20.00
CA GLN A 577 9.55 3.97 -20.85
C GLN A 577 9.16 4.61 -22.18
N ASP A 578 8.07 4.15 -22.79
CA ASP A 578 7.54 4.73 -24.04
C ASP A 578 7.18 6.21 -23.84
N ALA A 579 6.49 6.52 -22.73
CA ALA A 579 6.19 7.91 -22.38
C ALA A 579 7.46 8.76 -22.19
N GLN A 580 8.48 8.22 -21.51
CA GLN A 580 9.76 8.90 -21.33
C GLN A 580 10.51 9.10 -22.66
N ASN A 581 10.48 8.10 -23.53
CA ASN A 581 11.08 8.18 -24.85
C ASN A 581 10.36 9.20 -25.72
N PHE A 582 9.02 9.23 -25.69
CA PHE A 582 8.23 10.24 -26.39
C PHE A 582 8.62 11.66 -25.96
N VAL A 583 8.70 11.89 -24.65
CA VAL A 583 9.10 13.19 -24.09
C VAL A 583 10.51 13.57 -24.56
N LYS A 584 11.46 12.66 -24.46
CA LYS A 584 12.85 12.92 -24.88
C LYS A 584 12.98 13.22 -26.38
N ALA A 585 12.24 12.49 -27.21
CA ALA A 585 12.31 12.63 -28.66
C ALA A 585 11.59 13.87 -29.18
N ASN A 586 10.46 14.22 -28.57
CA ASN A 586 9.52 15.19 -29.16
C ASN A 586 9.37 16.47 -28.33
N ILE A 587 9.31 16.38 -27.00
CA ILE A 587 9.09 17.55 -26.13
C ILE A 587 10.44 18.22 -25.81
N ALA A 588 11.43 17.45 -25.36
CA ALA A 588 12.74 17.97 -24.97
C ALA A 588 13.55 18.55 -26.13
N THR A 589 13.24 18.17 -27.36
CA THR A 589 13.91 18.68 -28.58
C THR A 589 13.20 19.92 -29.18
N SER A 590 12.07 20.32 -28.63
CA SER A 590 11.29 21.44 -29.13
C SER A 590 12.00 22.77 -28.86
N PRO A 591 12.15 23.66 -29.85
CA PRO A 591 12.76 24.98 -29.66
C PRO A 591 11.87 25.95 -28.84
N PHE A 592 10.62 25.58 -28.58
CA PHE A 592 9.65 26.35 -27.83
C PHE A 592 9.65 26.07 -26.34
N LEU A 593 10.34 25.00 -25.90
CA LEU A 593 10.29 24.48 -24.56
C LEU A 593 11.70 24.30 -23.98
N ILE A 594 11.87 24.57 -22.69
CA ILE A 594 13.11 24.30 -21.95
C ILE A 594 12.76 23.66 -20.60
N PRO A 595 13.70 22.91 -19.99
CA PRO A 595 13.53 22.45 -18.62
C PRO A 595 13.27 23.62 -17.66
N LEU A 596 12.40 23.43 -16.69
CA LEU A 596 12.05 24.46 -15.72
C LEU A 596 13.28 24.98 -14.96
N CYS A 597 14.23 24.10 -14.62
CA CYS A 597 15.50 24.46 -13.95
C CYS A 597 16.42 25.34 -14.79
N GLU A 598 16.22 25.41 -16.11
CA GLU A 598 16.96 26.30 -17.03
C GLU A 598 16.20 27.59 -17.32
N SER A 599 14.96 27.71 -16.84
CA SER A 599 14.09 28.85 -17.07
C SER A 599 14.25 29.93 -16.00
N GLU A 600 13.72 31.11 -16.26
CA GLU A 600 13.64 32.20 -15.28
C GLU A 600 12.70 31.86 -14.10
N TYR A 601 11.83 30.83 -14.24
CA TYR A 601 10.82 30.43 -13.27
C TYR A 601 11.35 29.55 -12.14
N ASP A 602 12.56 29.04 -12.20
CA ASP A 602 13.16 28.13 -11.21
C ASP A 602 13.20 28.75 -9.79
N LYS A 603 13.26 30.06 -9.69
CA LYS A 603 13.41 30.79 -8.41
C LYS A 603 12.16 30.71 -7.51
N TYR A 604 11.01 30.21 -7.98
CA TYR A 604 9.71 30.42 -7.35
C TYR A 604 8.92 29.14 -7.07
N LEU A 605 9.57 28.00 -7.09
CA LEU A 605 8.92 26.68 -7.10
C LEU A 605 8.27 26.21 -5.79
N ARG A 606 8.18 27.01 -4.73
CA ARG A 606 7.63 26.50 -3.47
C ARG A 606 6.54 27.41 -2.90
N GLY A 607 5.40 26.84 -2.57
CA GLY A 607 4.40 27.49 -1.73
C GLY A 607 5.03 27.94 -0.43
N LYS A 608 4.79 29.20 -0.05
CA LYS A 608 5.53 29.87 1.04
C LYS A 608 4.97 29.56 2.41
N ILE A 609 3.70 29.12 2.49
CA ILE A 609 3.01 28.91 3.76
C ILE A 609 3.16 27.47 4.20
N GLY A 610 4.01 27.26 5.20
CA GLY A 610 4.35 25.95 5.72
C GLY A 610 3.21 25.29 6.51
N ASN A 611 3.33 23.97 6.72
CA ASN A 611 2.45 23.24 7.62
C ASN A 611 2.90 23.46 9.06
N SER A 612 2.51 24.60 9.61
CA SER A 612 2.92 25.05 10.95
C SER A 612 2.09 24.44 12.10
N GLY A 613 1.18 23.51 11.78
CA GLY A 613 0.20 22.99 12.75
C GLY A 613 -0.93 23.96 13.09
N CYS A 614 -1.05 25.09 12.38
CA CYS A 614 -2.08 26.10 12.50
C CYS A 614 -2.96 26.19 11.25
N THR A 615 -2.89 25.22 10.37
CA THR A 615 -3.51 25.23 9.04
C THR A 615 -5.02 25.47 9.13
N ASP A 616 -5.70 24.95 10.14
CA ASP A 616 -7.14 25.09 10.30
C ASP A 616 -7.57 26.54 10.65
N LEU A 617 -6.71 27.31 11.33
CA LEU A 617 -6.95 28.72 11.61
C LEU A 617 -6.45 29.61 10.48
N LEU A 618 -5.33 29.25 9.85
CA LEU A 618 -4.80 29.99 8.71
C LEU A 618 -5.76 29.95 7.51
N TYR A 619 -6.28 28.74 7.19
CA TYR A 619 -7.15 28.49 6.04
C TYR A 619 -8.56 28.08 6.51
N LEU A 620 -9.37 29.07 6.82
CA LEU A 620 -10.75 28.87 7.22
C LEU A 620 -11.60 28.43 6.02
N LYS A 621 -12.25 27.29 6.10
CA LYS A 621 -13.19 26.84 5.07
C LYS A 621 -14.35 27.84 4.97
N HIS A 622 -14.86 28.09 3.76
CA HIS A 622 -15.99 29.01 3.53
C HIS A 622 -17.24 28.67 4.36
N ASN A 623 -17.41 27.42 4.73
CA ASN A 623 -18.50 26.93 5.60
C ASN A 623 -18.07 26.75 7.09
N SER A 624 -16.94 27.30 7.50
CA SER A 624 -16.49 27.19 8.90
C SER A 624 -17.46 27.97 9.82
N PRO A 625 -17.95 27.34 10.92
CA PRO A 625 -18.75 28.03 11.92
C PRO A 625 -18.05 29.24 12.52
N PHE A 626 -16.72 29.22 12.59
CA PHE A 626 -15.94 30.33 13.11
C PHE A 626 -16.00 31.59 12.26
N LEU A 627 -16.18 31.49 10.95
CA LEU A 627 -16.40 32.66 10.08
C LEU A 627 -17.66 33.44 10.47
N THR A 628 -18.73 32.76 10.88
CA THR A 628 -19.99 33.38 11.33
C THR A 628 -19.87 33.95 12.74
N ILE A 629 -19.29 33.17 13.66
CA ILE A 629 -19.16 33.58 15.08
C ILE A 629 -18.08 34.67 15.23
N GLY A 630 -16.99 34.54 14.45
CA GLY A 630 -15.84 35.45 14.50
C GLY A 630 -15.96 36.64 13.52
N GLU A 631 -17.11 36.89 12.86
CA GLU A 631 -17.26 37.91 11.84
C GLU A 631 -16.69 39.28 12.22
N ASN A 632 -17.04 39.76 13.44
CA ASN A 632 -16.54 41.04 13.94
C ASN A 632 -15.05 41.07 14.25
N LEU A 633 -14.45 39.91 14.57
CA LEU A 633 -13.03 39.77 14.89
C LEU A 633 -12.17 39.63 13.62
N LEU A 634 -12.76 39.05 12.57
CA LEU A 634 -12.09 38.71 11.31
C LEU A 634 -12.29 39.79 10.23
N LYS A 635 -13.16 40.79 10.48
CA LYS A 635 -13.53 41.80 9.51
C LYS A 635 -12.32 42.61 9.00
N GLY A 636 -12.11 42.60 7.69
CA GLY A 636 -10.97 43.24 7.05
C GLY A 636 -9.64 42.45 7.10
N HIS A 637 -9.63 41.26 7.70
CA HIS A 637 -8.46 40.42 7.84
C HIS A 637 -8.58 39.06 7.13
N LEU A 638 -9.57 38.90 6.26
CA LEU A 638 -9.73 37.72 5.39
C LEU A 638 -9.18 38.01 4.00
N SER A 639 -8.37 37.12 3.49
CA SER A 639 -7.77 37.15 2.16
C SER A 639 -8.06 35.85 1.41
N VAL A 640 -7.85 35.82 0.12
CA VAL A 640 -7.99 34.60 -0.69
C VAL A 640 -6.93 33.59 -0.31
N GLY A 641 -7.35 32.35 -0.01
CA GLY A 641 -6.46 31.24 0.33
C GLY A 641 -6.66 30.03 -0.59
N LEU A 642 -5.56 29.33 -0.89
CA LEU A 642 -5.55 28.08 -1.62
C LEU A 642 -4.77 27.03 -0.80
N ASN A 643 -5.49 26.03 -0.28
CA ASN A 643 -4.92 25.01 0.60
C ASN A 643 -5.04 23.58 0.05
N ASN A 644 -6.21 23.18 -0.49
CA ASN A 644 -6.50 21.78 -0.82
C ASN A 644 -6.83 21.52 -2.30
N ALA A 645 -6.73 22.51 -3.17
CA ALA A 645 -7.06 22.37 -4.60
C ALA A 645 -8.46 21.81 -4.86
N LYS A 646 -9.45 22.25 -4.11
CA LYS A 646 -10.85 21.90 -4.38
C LYS A 646 -11.42 22.89 -5.39
N GLY A 647 -11.78 22.41 -6.53
CA GLY A 647 -12.40 23.19 -7.62
C GLY A 647 -12.16 22.47 -8.93
N ASP A 648 -13.05 22.72 -9.87
CA ASP A 648 -13.02 22.12 -11.20
C ASP A 648 -12.61 23.15 -12.29
N THR A 649 -12.21 24.35 -11.89
CA THR A 649 -11.81 25.43 -12.78
C THR A 649 -10.35 25.83 -12.62
N VAL A 650 -9.73 26.27 -13.70
CA VAL A 650 -8.35 26.77 -13.73
C VAL A 650 -8.21 28.10 -12.98
N TYR A 651 -9.23 28.96 -13.02
CA TYR A 651 -9.22 30.24 -12.33
C TYR A 651 -9.81 30.14 -10.93
N ILE A 652 -9.05 30.58 -9.93
CA ILE A 652 -9.51 30.64 -8.54
C ILE A 652 -10.00 32.07 -8.24
N GLY A 653 -11.32 32.26 -8.20
CA GLY A 653 -11.91 33.55 -7.84
C GLY A 653 -11.70 33.89 -6.37
N ASP A 654 -12.38 33.18 -5.48
CA ASP A 654 -12.33 33.38 -4.04
C ASP A 654 -11.47 32.33 -3.29
N GLY A 655 -10.78 31.46 -4.02
CA GLY A 655 -9.98 30.35 -3.46
C GLY A 655 -10.85 29.22 -2.91
N ASP A 656 -10.21 28.22 -2.28
CA ASP A 656 -10.89 27.13 -1.59
C ASP A 656 -11.07 27.38 -0.07
N SER A 657 -10.54 28.49 0.40
CA SER A 657 -10.57 28.89 1.81
C SER A 657 -10.37 30.42 1.96
N CYS A 658 -10.77 30.94 3.12
CA CYS A 658 -10.43 32.28 3.55
C CYS A 658 -9.13 32.21 4.38
N PHE A 659 -8.10 32.92 3.94
CA PHE A 659 -6.86 33.03 4.70
C PHE A 659 -6.96 34.12 5.76
N PHE A 660 -6.67 33.80 7.01
CA PHE A 660 -6.65 34.76 8.09
C PHE A 660 -5.31 35.52 8.08
N ASN A 661 -5.34 36.74 7.55
CA ASN A 661 -4.19 37.64 7.39
C ASN A 661 -4.11 38.62 8.57
N VAL A 662 -3.11 38.45 9.41
CA VAL A 662 -2.94 39.29 10.63
C VAL A 662 -2.12 40.54 10.40
N LYS A 663 -1.78 40.88 9.16
CA LYS A 663 -1.03 42.09 8.84
C LYS A 663 -1.78 43.34 9.33
N GLY A 664 -1.12 44.15 10.15
CA GLY A 664 -1.72 45.35 10.78
C GLY A 664 -2.47 45.10 12.09
N MET A 665 -2.57 43.86 12.55
CA MET A 665 -3.10 43.55 13.88
C MET A 665 -2.03 43.61 14.98
N THR A 666 -2.44 43.98 16.17
CA THR A 666 -1.61 43.87 17.37
C THR A 666 -1.67 42.46 17.94
N ASP A 667 -0.63 42.03 18.67
CA ASP A 667 -0.59 40.72 19.32
C ASP A 667 -1.81 40.42 20.17
N ARG A 668 -2.30 41.43 20.88
CA ARG A 668 -3.52 41.32 21.72
C ARG A 668 -4.77 41.03 20.87
N GLN A 669 -4.87 41.63 19.67
CA GLN A 669 -5.99 41.37 18.75
C GLN A 669 -5.91 39.95 18.17
N ILE A 670 -4.71 39.54 17.72
CA ILE A 670 -4.47 38.20 17.19
C ILE A 670 -4.78 37.14 18.25
N LYS A 671 -4.29 37.33 19.49
CA LYS A 671 -4.55 36.43 20.62
C LYS A 671 -6.02 36.26 20.92
N LYS A 672 -6.80 37.34 20.86
CA LYS A 672 -8.27 37.30 21.00
C LYS A 672 -8.95 36.42 19.95
N VAL A 673 -8.50 36.49 18.70
CA VAL A 673 -9.01 35.64 17.61
C VAL A 673 -8.64 34.17 17.82
N VAL A 674 -7.39 33.90 18.22
CA VAL A 674 -6.92 32.55 18.52
C VAL A 674 -7.70 31.92 19.68
N GLU A 675 -7.93 32.68 20.77
CA GLU A 675 -8.68 32.22 21.92
C GLU A 675 -10.14 31.89 21.52
N ALA A 676 -10.79 32.75 20.75
CA ALA A 676 -12.16 32.54 20.26
C ALA A 676 -12.22 31.31 19.30
N PHE A 677 -11.20 31.10 18.48
CA PHE A 677 -11.12 29.93 17.61
C PHE A 677 -11.00 28.63 18.43
N ILE A 678 -10.14 28.60 19.44
CA ILE A 678 -9.95 27.44 20.31
C ILE A 678 -11.24 27.10 21.08
N GLU A 679 -12.02 28.10 21.46
CA GLU A 679 -13.27 27.91 22.18
C GLU A 679 -14.41 27.42 21.29
N THR A 680 -14.45 27.85 20.02
CA THR A 680 -15.57 27.58 19.11
C THR A 680 -15.41 26.31 18.29
N GLU A 681 -14.16 25.86 18.04
CA GLU A 681 -13.84 24.61 17.36
C GLU A 681 -13.14 23.62 18.30
N PRO A 682 -13.86 22.98 19.24
CA PRO A 682 -13.25 21.92 20.03
C PRO A 682 -12.82 20.78 19.10
N SER A 683 -11.52 20.52 19.08
CA SER A 683 -10.89 19.54 18.18
C SER A 683 -11.53 18.15 18.31
N ASN A 684 -12.42 17.78 17.40
CA ASN A 684 -12.94 16.41 17.23
C ASN A 684 -11.89 15.43 16.70
N ASN A 685 -10.68 15.89 16.44
CA ASN A 685 -9.61 15.07 15.91
C ASN A 685 -8.63 14.65 17.01
N LYS A 686 -8.67 13.39 17.39
CA LYS A 686 -7.69 12.75 18.31
C LYS A 686 -6.21 12.97 17.87
N LYS A 687 -5.91 13.23 16.60
CA LYS A 687 -4.59 13.57 16.08
C LYS A 687 -4.11 14.98 16.46
N GLN A 688 -5.00 15.96 16.58
CA GLN A 688 -4.63 17.33 16.95
C GLN A 688 -4.30 17.51 18.44
N ARG A 689 -4.66 16.56 19.32
CA ARG A 689 -4.30 16.59 20.74
C ARG A 689 -2.80 16.51 21.04
N ARG A 690 -1.97 16.13 20.07
CA ARG A 690 -0.51 15.96 20.27
C ARG A 690 0.30 17.27 20.18
N ASN A 691 -0.23 18.33 19.57
CA ASN A 691 0.45 19.62 19.44
C ASN A 691 -0.45 20.76 19.93
N LYS A 692 -0.75 20.80 21.21
CA LYS A 692 -1.37 21.98 21.80
C LYS A 692 -0.33 23.10 21.82
N LYS A 693 -0.38 23.99 20.82
CA LYS A 693 0.36 25.23 20.84
C LYS A 693 -0.30 26.21 21.79
N THR A 694 0.51 27.04 22.43
CA THR A 694 0.03 28.16 23.23
C THR A 694 -0.52 29.25 22.31
N ALA A 695 -1.38 30.12 22.84
CA ALA A 695 -1.89 31.27 22.07
C ALA A 695 -0.75 32.17 21.55
N ASP A 696 0.32 32.27 22.29
CA ASP A 696 1.49 33.09 21.92
C ASP A 696 2.28 32.44 20.75
N GLU A 697 2.41 31.10 20.74
CA GLU A 697 2.99 30.40 19.60
C GLU A 697 2.15 30.55 18.31
N TYR A 698 0.83 30.57 18.44
CA TYR A 698 -0.06 30.87 17.31
C TYR A 698 0.15 32.27 16.77
N VAL A 699 0.31 33.28 17.64
CA VAL A 699 0.54 34.68 17.24
C VAL A 699 1.79 34.80 16.36
N GLU A 700 2.91 34.20 16.80
CA GLU A 700 4.15 34.27 16.06
C GLU A 700 4.05 33.58 14.68
N ILE A 701 3.42 32.41 14.63
CA ILE A 701 3.22 31.69 13.37
C ILE A 701 2.34 32.48 12.40
N LEU A 702 1.22 33.01 12.88
CA LEU A 702 0.28 33.79 12.05
C LEU A 702 0.95 35.03 11.46
N LYS A 703 1.83 35.71 12.21
CA LYS A 703 2.62 36.85 11.74
C LYS A 703 3.57 36.45 10.60
N VAL A 704 4.33 35.37 10.79
CA VAL A 704 5.26 34.88 9.78
C VAL A 704 4.51 34.48 8.51
N GLU A 705 3.47 33.68 8.65
CA GLU A 705 2.71 33.17 7.50
C GLU A 705 1.95 34.29 6.75
N SER A 706 1.48 35.33 7.45
CA SER A 706 0.85 36.49 6.82
C SER A 706 1.82 37.34 5.98
N GLY A 707 3.12 37.11 6.09
CA GLY A 707 4.15 37.71 5.23
C GLY A 707 4.30 37.04 3.86
N HIS A 708 3.71 35.86 3.65
CA HIS A 708 3.97 34.98 2.51
C HIS A 708 2.88 35.02 1.43
N CYS A 709 2.31 36.16 1.11
CA CYS A 709 1.33 36.32 0.04
C CYS A 709 1.99 36.22 -1.34
N SER A 710 1.45 35.38 -2.21
CA SER A 710 1.84 35.34 -3.61
C SER A 710 1.16 36.46 -4.40
N PRO A 711 1.82 37.09 -5.38
CA PRO A 711 1.22 38.17 -6.18
C PRO A 711 0.07 37.69 -7.05
N ALA A 712 -0.67 38.63 -7.64
CA ALA A 712 -1.61 38.29 -8.71
C ALA A 712 -0.84 37.70 -9.92
N HIS A 713 -1.59 36.96 -10.74
CA HIS A 713 -1.07 36.32 -11.95
C HIS A 713 -0.03 35.22 -11.72
N CYS A 714 0.06 34.65 -10.50
CA CYS A 714 0.89 33.47 -10.29
C CYS A 714 0.17 32.18 -10.74
N VAL A 715 0.97 31.20 -11.17
CA VAL A 715 0.51 29.86 -11.54
C VAL A 715 0.83 28.90 -10.39
N MET A 716 -0.15 28.08 -10.02
CA MET A 716 -0.06 27.15 -8.88
C MET A 716 -0.24 25.72 -9.34
N LEU A 717 0.78 24.90 -9.12
CA LEU A 717 0.82 23.49 -9.48
C LEU A 717 0.67 22.62 -8.23
N PRO A 718 -0.30 21.71 -8.17
CA PRO A 718 -0.48 20.85 -7.01
C PRO A 718 0.63 19.80 -6.95
N ARG A 719 1.19 19.57 -5.77
CA ARG A 719 2.20 18.54 -5.52
C ARG A 719 1.68 17.11 -5.68
N MET A 720 0.37 16.92 -5.69
CA MET A 720 -0.26 15.61 -5.84
C MET A 720 -1.33 15.63 -6.93
N LEU A 721 -1.12 14.85 -7.98
CA LEU A 721 -2.06 14.61 -9.05
C LEU A 721 -2.84 13.32 -8.79
N ARG A 722 -4.17 13.41 -8.88
CA ARG A 722 -5.10 12.28 -8.81
C ARG A 722 -5.60 11.92 -10.21
N GLY A 723 -6.90 11.85 -10.39
CA GLY A 723 -7.53 11.58 -11.69
C GLY A 723 -7.62 12.75 -12.64
N ASN A 724 -7.22 13.97 -12.24
CA ASN A 724 -7.31 15.17 -13.05
C ASN A 724 -5.98 15.94 -13.06
N GLY A 725 -5.57 16.40 -14.23
CA GLY A 725 -4.43 17.31 -14.43
C GLY A 725 -4.79 18.74 -14.04
N ARG A 726 -4.59 19.09 -12.78
CA ARG A 726 -4.99 20.39 -12.21
C ARG A 726 -3.88 21.42 -12.29
N VAL A 727 -4.25 22.63 -12.66
CA VAL A 727 -3.42 23.83 -12.54
C VAL A 727 -4.31 25.00 -12.15
N PHE A 728 -3.78 25.96 -11.41
CA PHE A 728 -4.56 27.12 -10.96
C PHE A 728 -3.86 28.41 -11.29
N ILE A 729 -4.64 29.43 -11.58
CA ILE A 729 -4.20 30.81 -11.80
C ILE A 729 -5.12 31.75 -11.02
N SER A 730 -4.60 32.80 -10.43
CA SER A 730 -5.38 33.79 -9.69
C SER A 730 -5.10 35.20 -10.19
N ASP A 731 -6.15 35.97 -10.41
CA ASP A 731 -6.03 37.41 -10.74
C ASP A 731 -5.80 38.29 -9.51
N LYS A 732 -5.85 37.70 -8.32
CA LYS A 732 -5.71 38.39 -7.03
C LYS A 732 -4.50 37.86 -6.26
N PRO A 733 -3.86 38.69 -5.41
CA PRO A 733 -2.89 38.20 -4.45
C PRO A 733 -3.49 37.08 -3.60
N THR A 734 -2.79 35.94 -3.51
CA THR A 734 -3.33 34.70 -2.94
C THR A 734 -2.33 34.10 -1.95
N PHE A 735 -2.81 33.64 -0.81
CA PHE A 735 -2.03 32.86 0.14
C PHE A 735 -2.08 31.38 -0.23
N VAL A 736 -0.95 30.81 -0.60
CA VAL A 736 -0.84 29.47 -1.16
C VAL A 736 -0.09 28.55 -0.20
N SER A 737 -0.69 27.41 0.16
CA SER A 737 -0.05 26.44 1.05
C SER A 737 1.07 25.67 0.34
N THR A 738 1.92 24.99 1.13
CA THR A 738 2.99 24.11 0.64
C THR A 738 2.49 22.85 -0.08
N ASN A 739 1.18 22.67 -0.24
CA ASN A 739 0.60 21.65 -1.10
C ASN A 739 0.73 21.98 -2.59
N PHE A 740 1.25 23.18 -2.90
CA PHE A 740 1.45 23.66 -4.26
C PHE A 740 2.87 24.19 -4.45
N PHE A 741 3.32 24.17 -5.68
CA PHE A 741 4.38 25.01 -6.18
C PHE A 741 3.78 26.26 -6.82
N VAL A 742 4.43 27.38 -6.66
CA VAL A 742 3.98 28.68 -7.17
C VAL A 742 5.02 29.23 -8.12
N ILE A 743 4.59 29.57 -9.32
CA ILE A 743 5.39 30.27 -10.33
C ILE A 743 4.85 31.67 -10.45
N GLU A 744 5.68 32.67 -10.13
CA GLU A 744 5.35 34.08 -10.26
C GLU A 744 5.64 34.54 -11.70
N ALA A 745 4.67 35.16 -12.37
CA ALA A 745 4.78 35.65 -13.74
C ALA A 745 3.87 36.86 -13.96
N ASP A 746 4.04 37.55 -15.07
CA ASP A 746 3.09 38.57 -15.50
C ASP A 746 1.80 37.92 -16.09
N GLU A 747 0.81 38.72 -16.43
CA GLU A 747 -0.49 38.23 -16.90
C GLU A 747 -0.38 37.40 -18.19
N VAL A 748 0.45 37.76 -19.13
CA VAL A 748 0.61 37.03 -20.41
C VAL A 748 1.35 35.72 -20.17
N ARG A 749 2.48 35.76 -19.46
CA ARG A 749 3.27 34.57 -19.15
C ARG A 749 2.50 33.59 -18.28
N SER A 750 1.72 34.06 -17.30
CA SER A 750 0.93 33.20 -16.44
C SER A 750 -0.16 32.44 -17.21
N LYS A 751 -0.82 33.11 -18.16
CA LYS A 751 -1.81 32.47 -19.05
C LYS A 751 -1.15 31.46 -19.99
N LEU A 752 0.02 31.80 -20.54
CA LEU A 752 0.80 30.89 -21.38
C LEU A 752 1.23 29.61 -20.61
N LEU A 753 1.80 29.80 -19.42
CA LEU A 753 2.19 28.70 -18.53
C LEU A 753 0.99 27.84 -18.12
N ALA A 754 -0.11 28.46 -17.68
CA ALA A 754 -1.31 27.73 -17.27
C ALA A 754 -1.90 26.94 -18.45
N SER A 755 -1.89 27.53 -19.65
CA SER A 755 -2.29 26.85 -20.88
C SER A 755 -1.44 25.59 -21.13
N TRP A 756 -0.10 25.71 -21.05
CA TRP A 756 0.82 24.57 -21.21
C TRP A 756 0.60 23.47 -20.18
N PHE A 757 0.55 23.85 -18.89
CA PHE A 757 0.41 22.90 -17.79
C PHE A 757 -0.90 22.10 -17.80
N THR A 758 -1.93 22.56 -18.51
CA THR A 758 -3.17 21.79 -18.70
C THR A 758 -3.11 20.80 -19.86
N THR A 759 -2.12 20.90 -20.77
CA THR A 759 -2.06 20.06 -21.97
C THR A 759 -1.82 18.58 -21.65
N VAL A 760 -2.25 17.74 -22.57
CA VAL A 760 -1.95 16.29 -22.52
C VAL A 760 -0.43 16.03 -22.50
N PHE A 761 0.36 16.85 -23.17
CA PHE A 761 1.82 16.73 -23.26
C PHE A 761 2.50 16.93 -21.91
N TYR A 762 2.15 18.02 -21.20
CA TYR A 762 2.68 18.27 -19.86
C TYR A 762 2.20 17.22 -18.86
N GLN A 763 0.95 16.79 -18.96
CA GLN A 763 0.43 15.76 -18.09
C GLN A 763 1.10 14.40 -18.35
N LEU A 764 1.47 14.10 -19.60
CA LEU A 764 2.31 12.94 -19.91
C LEU A 764 3.67 13.02 -19.25
N GLU A 765 4.35 14.18 -19.27
CA GLU A 765 5.61 14.37 -18.55
C GLU A 765 5.46 14.10 -17.05
N CYS A 766 4.41 14.64 -16.44
CA CYS A 766 4.12 14.40 -15.02
C CYS A 766 3.92 12.90 -14.73
N GLU A 767 3.22 12.17 -15.58
CA GLU A 767 3.00 10.73 -15.42
C GLU A 767 4.27 9.92 -15.71
N ALA A 768 5.08 10.33 -16.68
CA ALA A 768 6.32 9.65 -17.06
C ALA A 768 7.44 9.78 -16.00
N PHE A 769 7.57 10.95 -15.35
CA PHE A 769 8.70 11.27 -14.47
C PHE A 769 8.34 11.40 -12.99
N GLY A 770 7.09 11.64 -12.64
CA GLY A 770 6.67 11.77 -11.24
C GLY A 770 6.71 10.46 -10.45
N ASN A 771 6.76 10.56 -9.14
CA ASN A 771 6.77 9.41 -8.23
C ASN A 771 5.35 8.92 -7.90
N ASN A 772 5.17 7.60 -7.86
CA ASN A 772 3.91 6.99 -7.42
C ASN A 772 3.81 6.98 -5.89
N ARG A 773 2.63 7.33 -5.37
CA ARG A 773 2.35 7.26 -3.94
C ARG A 773 0.87 6.98 -3.68
N LYS A 774 0.51 5.76 -3.30
CA LYS A 774 -0.89 5.34 -3.02
C LYS A 774 -1.87 5.72 -4.14
N GLY A 775 -1.56 5.35 -5.36
CA GLY A 775 -2.39 5.68 -6.52
C GLY A 775 -2.40 7.16 -6.91
N LEU A 776 -1.49 7.96 -6.34
CA LEU A 776 -1.28 9.36 -6.69
C LEU A 776 0.07 9.55 -7.37
N ARG A 777 0.14 10.47 -8.32
CA ARG A 777 1.41 10.97 -8.79
C ARG A 777 1.84 12.11 -7.86
N LYS A 778 2.94 11.92 -7.15
CA LYS A 778 3.54 12.93 -6.30
C LYS A 778 4.72 13.57 -7.03
N LEU A 779 4.72 14.90 -7.07
CA LEU A 779 5.79 15.69 -7.66
C LEU A 779 6.41 16.56 -6.55
N GLU A 780 7.68 16.34 -6.31
CA GLU A 780 8.50 17.20 -5.45
C GLU A 780 9.24 18.24 -6.30
N GLN A 781 9.97 19.15 -5.70
CA GLN A 781 10.68 20.18 -6.44
C GLN A 781 11.63 19.58 -7.50
N GLY A 782 12.43 18.60 -7.13
CA GLY A 782 13.35 17.93 -8.05
C GLY A 782 12.68 17.14 -9.18
N ASP A 783 11.39 16.79 -9.03
CA ASP A 783 10.59 16.14 -10.09
C ASP A 783 10.04 17.19 -11.08
N TYR A 784 9.77 18.42 -10.62
CA TYR A 784 9.31 19.53 -11.48
C TYR A 784 10.46 20.17 -12.27
N GLU A 785 11.64 20.27 -11.68
CA GLU A 785 12.80 20.95 -12.29
C GLU A 785 13.15 20.48 -13.71
N PRO A 786 13.10 19.18 -14.05
CA PRO A 786 13.37 18.69 -15.40
C PRO A 786 12.18 18.78 -16.34
N LEU A 787 10.95 19.09 -15.86
CA LEU A 787 9.77 19.21 -16.73
C LEU A 787 9.85 20.47 -17.55
N HIS A 788 9.32 20.43 -18.76
CA HIS A 788 9.47 21.52 -19.72
C HIS A 788 8.43 22.64 -19.54
N VAL A 789 8.87 23.85 -19.80
CA VAL A 789 8.04 25.07 -19.76
C VAL A 789 8.28 25.90 -21.04
N PRO A 790 7.26 26.66 -21.50
CA PRO A 790 7.40 27.48 -22.69
C PRO A 790 8.36 28.65 -22.50
N VAL A 791 9.19 28.88 -23.51
CA VAL A 791 10.06 30.05 -23.64
C VAL A 791 9.30 31.11 -24.40
N THR A 792 8.79 32.14 -23.73
CA THR A 792 7.92 33.15 -24.30
C THR A 792 8.52 33.80 -25.55
N GLU A 793 9.82 34.04 -25.56
CA GLU A 793 10.57 34.68 -26.65
C GLU A 793 10.70 33.81 -27.91
N SER A 794 10.43 32.53 -27.81
CA SER A 794 10.45 31.59 -28.95
C SER A 794 9.16 31.61 -29.79
N PHE A 795 8.10 32.24 -29.27
CA PHE A 795 6.81 32.33 -29.93
C PHE A 795 6.65 33.67 -30.61
N THR A 796 5.93 33.68 -31.74
CA THR A 796 5.44 34.92 -32.33
C THR A 796 4.26 35.48 -31.52
N ASP A 797 4.03 36.80 -31.62
CA ASP A 797 2.88 37.46 -30.97
C ASP A 797 1.54 36.80 -31.37
N GLU A 798 1.41 36.39 -32.64
CA GLU A 798 0.21 35.71 -33.16
C GLU A 798 0.02 34.32 -32.46
N GLN A 799 1.10 33.57 -32.31
CA GLN A 799 1.05 32.27 -31.60
C GLN A 799 0.68 32.45 -30.13
N ILE A 800 1.29 33.44 -29.44
CA ILE A 800 0.95 33.77 -28.05
C ILE A 800 -0.53 34.16 -27.95
N GLN A 801 -1.01 35.05 -28.79
CA GLN A 801 -2.43 35.47 -28.77
C GLN A 801 -3.36 34.28 -29.04
N ARG A 802 -3.02 33.40 -29.96
CA ARG A 802 -3.79 32.21 -30.28
C ARG A 802 -3.86 31.27 -29.06
N ILE A 803 -2.75 31.05 -28.37
CA ILE A 803 -2.70 30.18 -27.18
C ILE A 803 -3.54 30.78 -26.04
N ILE A 804 -3.27 32.03 -25.65
CA ILE A 804 -3.92 32.65 -24.48
C ILE A 804 -5.40 32.96 -24.67
N SER A 805 -5.85 33.11 -25.93
CA SER A 805 -7.28 33.30 -26.27
C SER A 805 -8.06 31.99 -26.32
N THR A 806 -7.37 30.84 -26.32
CA THR A 806 -8.02 29.54 -26.31
C THR A 806 -8.54 29.22 -24.89
N PRO A 807 -9.84 28.99 -24.72
CA PRO A 807 -10.42 28.76 -23.39
C PRO A 807 -9.85 27.49 -22.73
N ILE A 808 -9.58 27.59 -21.43
CA ILE A 808 -9.24 26.45 -20.55
C ILE A 808 -10.36 26.34 -19.52
N GLU A 809 -11.44 25.66 -19.87
CA GLU A 809 -12.65 25.59 -19.05
C GLU A 809 -12.62 24.43 -18.06
N GLU A 810 -12.02 23.29 -18.46
CA GLU A 810 -12.01 22.06 -17.68
C GLU A 810 -10.60 21.50 -17.50
N PHE A 811 -10.37 20.85 -16.36
CA PHE A 811 -9.16 20.04 -16.15
C PHE A 811 -9.20 18.78 -17.00
N LEU A 812 -8.04 18.35 -17.45
CA LEU A 812 -7.90 17.09 -18.16
C LEU A 812 -8.23 15.91 -17.23
N ASN A 813 -9.19 15.07 -17.63
CA ASN A 813 -9.41 13.79 -16.96
C ASN A 813 -8.33 12.79 -17.41
N LEU A 814 -7.43 12.42 -16.50
CA LEU A 814 -6.27 11.57 -16.82
C LEU A 814 -6.65 10.11 -17.05
N ARG A 815 -7.78 9.64 -16.48
CA ARG A 815 -8.25 8.26 -16.69
C ARG A 815 -8.92 8.06 -18.05
N SER A 816 -9.49 9.12 -18.60
CA SER A 816 -10.15 9.11 -19.90
C SER A 816 -9.97 10.48 -20.56
N PRO A 817 -8.75 10.80 -21.02
CA PRO A 817 -8.44 12.10 -21.59
C PRO A 817 -9.20 12.31 -22.90
N LYS A 818 -9.82 13.48 -23.02
CA LYS A 818 -10.44 13.95 -24.24
C LYS A 818 -9.64 15.13 -24.75
N LEU A 819 -9.31 15.11 -26.04
CA LEU A 819 -8.61 16.21 -26.70
C LEU A 819 -9.46 17.48 -26.69
N ARG A 820 -8.90 18.54 -26.15
CA ARG A 820 -9.50 19.86 -26.03
C ARG A 820 -8.89 20.81 -27.07
N ALA A 821 -9.49 21.98 -27.27
CA ALA A 821 -8.96 23.00 -28.17
C ALA A 821 -7.53 23.41 -27.80
N VAL A 822 -7.24 23.53 -26.50
CA VAL A 822 -5.90 23.88 -26.00
C VAL A 822 -4.84 22.84 -26.40
N ASP A 823 -5.16 21.54 -26.34
CA ASP A 823 -4.25 20.47 -26.70
C ASP A 823 -3.88 20.53 -28.19
N ARG A 824 -4.88 20.81 -29.06
CA ARG A 824 -4.68 20.93 -30.52
C ARG A 824 -3.84 22.14 -30.88
N VAL A 825 -4.11 23.30 -30.26
CA VAL A 825 -3.36 24.53 -30.54
C VAL A 825 -1.87 24.33 -30.20
N TRP A 826 -1.58 23.72 -29.06
CA TRP A 826 -0.20 23.41 -28.67
C TRP A 826 0.44 22.39 -29.61
N ALA A 827 -0.27 21.32 -29.96
CA ALA A 827 0.26 20.29 -30.86
C ALA A 827 0.62 20.87 -32.23
N GLU A 828 -0.26 21.69 -32.81
CA GLU A 828 -0.02 22.34 -34.12
C GLU A 828 1.22 23.27 -34.09
N ILE A 829 1.42 24.01 -32.98
CA ILE A 829 2.57 24.90 -32.84
C ILE A 829 3.87 24.11 -32.62
N LEU A 830 3.84 23.08 -31.79
CA LEU A 830 5.02 22.31 -31.45
C LEU A 830 5.46 21.32 -32.55
N PHE A 831 4.49 20.69 -33.20
CA PHE A 831 4.76 19.51 -34.03
C PHE A 831 4.28 19.63 -35.49
N GLY A 832 3.56 20.70 -35.83
CA GLY A 832 3.13 20.96 -37.20
C GLY A 832 2.32 19.81 -37.80
N GLU A 833 2.84 19.18 -38.87
CA GLU A 833 2.17 18.09 -39.58
C GLU A 833 1.97 16.80 -38.72
N ASN A 834 2.82 16.58 -37.73
CA ASN A 834 2.75 15.39 -36.86
C ASN A 834 1.77 15.59 -35.66
N ALA A 835 1.11 16.73 -35.58
CA ALA A 835 0.28 17.12 -34.44
C ALA A 835 -0.80 16.08 -34.06
N GLU A 836 -1.57 15.59 -35.02
CA GLU A 836 -2.66 14.62 -34.78
C GLU A 836 -2.11 13.22 -34.39
N GLU A 837 -1.00 12.80 -34.98
CA GLU A 837 -0.34 11.54 -34.63
C GLU A 837 0.12 11.55 -33.17
N TYR A 838 0.84 12.58 -32.76
CA TYR A 838 1.37 12.72 -31.41
C TYR A 838 0.29 12.95 -30.36
N LEU A 839 -0.80 13.67 -30.70
CA LEU A 839 -1.95 13.79 -29.81
C LEU A 839 -2.59 12.42 -29.53
N ASN A 840 -2.77 11.59 -30.56
CA ASN A 840 -3.37 10.27 -30.41
C ASN A 840 -2.47 9.33 -29.59
N GLU A 841 -1.17 9.37 -29.81
CA GLU A 841 -0.18 8.60 -29.05
C GLU A 841 -0.24 8.99 -27.56
N VAL A 842 -0.11 10.26 -27.25
CA VAL A 842 -0.12 10.76 -25.86
C VAL A 842 -1.43 10.45 -25.13
N VAL A 843 -2.56 10.65 -25.81
CA VAL A 843 -3.89 10.35 -25.24
C VAL A 843 -4.06 8.86 -24.96
N SER A 844 -3.41 7.98 -25.72
CA SER A 844 -3.44 6.54 -25.46
C SER A 844 -2.54 6.11 -24.30
N LEU A 845 -1.40 6.76 -24.09
CA LEU A 845 -0.43 6.45 -23.03
C LEU A 845 -0.88 6.88 -21.63
N ILE A 846 -1.47 8.07 -21.51
CA ILE A 846 -1.86 8.63 -20.20
C ILE A 846 -2.76 7.69 -19.38
N PRO A 847 -3.87 7.13 -19.92
CA PRO A 847 -4.73 6.23 -19.15
C PRO A 847 -4.02 4.96 -18.67
N ILE A 848 -3.10 4.44 -19.48
CA ILE A 848 -2.31 3.24 -19.15
C ILE A 848 -1.42 3.54 -17.93
N LEU A 849 -0.70 4.68 -17.96
CA LEU A 849 0.16 5.12 -16.85
C LEU A 849 -0.63 5.40 -15.57
N VAL A 850 -1.84 5.96 -15.72
CA VAL A 850 -2.72 6.21 -14.57
C VAL A 850 -3.26 4.92 -13.99
N ALA A 851 -3.70 3.99 -14.83
CA ALA A 851 -4.15 2.67 -14.38
C ALA A 851 -3.03 1.91 -13.66
N ASP A 852 -1.81 1.98 -14.20
CA ASP A 852 -0.64 1.33 -13.61
C ASP A 852 -0.29 1.88 -12.21
N ARG A 853 -0.37 3.18 -12.00
CA ARG A 853 -0.12 3.75 -10.66
C ARG A 853 -1.28 3.57 -9.67
N GLU A 854 -2.49 3.27 -10.16
CA GLU A 854 -3.68 3.01 -9.34
C GLU A 854 -3.80 1.53 -8.94
N LYS A 855 -3.09 0.63 -9.64
CA LYS A 855 -2.88 -0.77 -9.21
C LYS A 855 -2.07 -0.81 -7.92
#